data_d394dcacf175099f89d5ff90fbeb4ad9
#
_entry.id   d394dcacf175099f89d5ff90fbeb4ad9
#
_cell.length_a   1.000
_cell.length_b   1.000
_cell.length_c   1.000
_cell.angle_alpha   90.00
_cell.angle_beta   90.00
_cell.angle_gamma   90.00
#
_symmetry.space_group_name_H-M   'P 1'
#
loop_
_entity.id
_entity.type
_entity.pdbx_description
1 polymer ?
#
loop_
_entity_poly.entity_id
_entity_poly.type
_entity_poly.pdbx_seq_one_letter_code
_entity_poly.pdbx_strand_id
1 'polypeptide(L)'
;MRTIAFKLTVLCLLLITCVSAGAQSVISIYVRPDGKTDAAGSIKDPVNSLLQALVIAETKVPKQPKSIEIILREGTYFLSNTLEITKNSGWTSKVPLTIKAYKNEKAVLHGGKIIKPELLKQVTDQQYASRFLPEVRNKIRQISLDDAGIANIGKLRTFGFSRPMAPAWLEIFVNGTPGILARWPNHGTVPIVNVIDTGSIPRWGDKSNRGGTFTYAGTNRPSRWKNPEKAWISGYFMWGYADDAVQLNKIDTAEKIINTKGPAHYGFGNGKPWRAWYAYNLPEEIDTAGEYYVDQDTRTLYFMPPDNMGKVEISELETPLLAMEDVNDITLKNLYFTCGRGMGISMERTNGVKINACTFTNLGMMAIFMGKGVKPDDLSSNEGGTPTSRTAGNIVQYMYDHSTYDWESGKNNGITDCEIYNTGTGGIYMGGGNRLTLEAGNNFVENCRIHDFNRLEKTYRPGVWVTGVGNHVSNCEIYNAPSVGIFMHGNNHLIEYNNLHHLDLDADDMGALYFGRNPSEQGHIVRYNYFHHIGGQHKTMAVYHDDGACGMQVYKNVFYKAGTVAGFIGGGRDNPYTNNIFIDTKFAAHIDDRLKNWARAVLDKDGLFQQRLELVNYNKPPYSVQYPMLAKYWEDDPATPKRNTFSKNLLVNIKQRAEGHAEWLPFLADNYETNTDPGFVDYENGDFRLSKTSEVWKKIPGFEAIPMEKIGYQKRP
;
A
#
# COMPACT_ATOMS: atom_id res chain seq x y z
N MET A 1 -73.08 68.17 8.94
CA MET A 1 -71.95 68.50 9.78
C MET A 1 -70.76 67.77 9.22
N ARG A 2 -69.80 68.52 8.70
CA ARG A 2 -68.76 68.08 7.81
C ARG A 2 -67.54 67.65 8.63
N THR A 3 -67.04 66.42 8.41
CA THR A 3 -65.83 65.89 9.00
C THR A 3 -64.68 65.99 7.98
N ILE A 4 -63.67 66.74 8.33
CA ILE A 4 -62.48 66.97 7.52
C ILE A 4 -61.51 65.80 7.84
N ALA A 5 -61.13 65.01 6.80
CA ALA A 5 -60.12 63.97 6.90
C ALA A 5 -58.71 64.54 6.61
N PHE A 6 -57.83 64.46 7.57
CA PHE A 6 -56.43 64.84 7.44
C PHE A 6 -55.61 63.57 6.91
N LYS A 7 -55.08 63.71 5.71
CA LYS A 7 -54.14 62.72 5.18
C LYS A 7 -52.70 63.02 5.62
N LEU A 8 -52.15 62.21 6.49
CA LEU A 8 -50.73 62.24 6.85
C LEU A 8 -50.00 61.34 5.91
N THR A 9 -49.16 61.91 5.04
CA THR A 9 -48.27 61.17 4.16
C THR A 9 -46.92 60.93 4.88
N VAL A 10 -46.70 59.74 5.36
CA VAL A 10 -45.38 59.32 5.93
C VAL A 10 -44.46 58.87 4.78
N LEU A 11 -43.44 59.67 4.51
CA LEU A 11 -42.37 59.35 3.55
C LEU A 11 -41.37 58.46 4.24
N CYS A 12 -41.49 57.15 4.05
CA CYS A 12 -40.45 56.22 4.45
C CYS A 12 -39.24 56.28 3.45
N LEU A 13 -38.17 56.93 3.83
CA LEU A 13 -36.89 56.80 3.18
C LEU A 13 -36.35 55.40 3.48
N LEU A 14 -36.50 54.45 2.55
CA LEU A 14 -35.77 53.21 2.53
C LEU A 14 -34.32 53.52 2.09
N LEU A 15 -33.41 53.64 3.04
CA LEU A 15 -31.96 53.50 2.80
C LEU A 15 -31.69 52.06 2.40
N ILE A 16 -31.70 51.77 1.11
CA ILE A 16 -31.13 50.53 0.55
C ILE A 16 -29.64 50.70 0.68
N THR A 17 -29.06 50.19 1.77
CA THR A 17 -27.65 49.88 1.81
C THR A 17 -27.41 48.70 0.86
N CYS A 18 -27.05 49.00 -0.39
CA CYS A 18 -26.41 48.03 -1.26
C CYS A 18 -25.11 47.62 -0.58
N VAL A 19 -25.16 46.59 0.27
CA VAL A 19 -24.00 45.79 0.55
C VAL A 19 -23.67 45.13 -0.80
N SER A 20 -22.77 45.75 -1.54
CA SER A 20 -22.13 45.08 -2.67
C SER A 20 -21.45 43.85 -2.08
N ALA A 21 -22.12 42.70 -2.13
CA ALA A 21 -21.47 41.43 -1.99
C ALA A 21 -20.45 41.37 -3.13
N GLY A 22 -19.26 41.91 -2.88
CA GLY A 22 -18.15 41.81 -3.82
C GLY A 22 -18.00 40.34 -4.15
N ALA A 23 -18.17 39.98 -5.42
CA ALA A 23 -18.00 38.62 -5.87
C ALA A 23 -16.61 38.18 -5.41
N GLN A 24 -16.55 37.29 -4.44
CA GLN A 24 -15.30 36.76 -3.92
C GLN A 24 -14.51 36.15 -5.11
N SER A 25 -13.34 36.74 -5.44
CA SER A 25 -12.55 36.35 -6.58
C SER A 25 -11.71 35.11 -6.28
N VAL A 26 -11.52 34.27 -7.27
CA VAL A 26 -10.48 33.22 -7.25
C VAL A 26 -9.13 33.89 -7.53
N ILE A 27 -8.16 33.68 -6.66
CA ILE A 27 -6.78 34.18 -6.84
C ILE A 27 -5.93 33.08 -7.43
N SER A 28 -5.31 33.34 -8.59
CA SER A 28 -4.40 32.40 -9.25
C SER A 28 -2.95 32.86 -9.14
N ILE A 29 -2.08 31.95 -8.72
CA ILE A 29 -0.64 32.12 -8.60
C ILE A 29 0.06 31.10 -9.50
N TYR A 30 0.85 31.58 -10.44
CA TYR A 30 1.53 30.72 -11.42
C TYR A 30 2.98 30.43 -11.01
N VAL A 31 3.36 29.17 -11.20
CA VAL A 31 4.70 28.66 -10.92
C VAL A 31 5.28 28.06 -12.20
N ARG A 32 6.56 28.33 -12.49
CA ARG A 32 7.29 27.76 -13.64
C ARG A 32 8.74 27.51 -13.22
N PRO A 33 9.39 26.38 -13.60
CA PRO A 33 10.75 26.07 -13.15
C PRO A 33 11.79 27.15 -13.48
N ASP A 34 11.60 27.85 -14.62
CA ASP A 34 12.43 28.96 -15.07
C ASP A 34 11.83 30.34 -14.72
N GLY A 35 10.87 30.42 -13.82
CA GLY A 35 10.32 31.64 -13.25
C GLY A 35 11.34 32.40 -12.42
N LYS A 36 10.92 33.54 -11.85
CA LYS A 36 11.81 34.37 -11.01
C LYS A 36 11.48 34.20 -9.53
N THR A 37 12.47 34.35 -8.68
CA THR A 37 12.34 34.25 -7.22
C THR A 37 11.46 35.35 -6.64
N ASP A 38 11.53 36.54 -7.17
CA ASP A 38 10.85 37.78 -6.71
C ASP A 38 9.64 38.15 -7.56
N ALA A 39 9.15 37.23 -8.41
CA ALA A 39 8.02 37.46 -9.28
C ALA A 39 6.69 37.64 -8.51
N ALA A 40 5.74 38.32 -9.16
CA ALA A 40 4.41 38.55 -8.60
C ALA A 40 3.50 37.32 -8.61
N GLY A 41 3.89 36.23 -9.25
CA GLY A 41 3.09 35.01 -9.38
C GLY A 41 1.97 35.14 -10.42
N SER A 42 2.02 36.12 -11.32
CA SER A 42 1.06 36.22 -12.42
C SER A 42 1.42 35.25 -13.56
N ILE A 43 0.51 35.02 -14.51
CA ILE A 43 0.78 34.15 -15.67
C ILE A 43 1.94 34.68 -16.54
N LYS A 44 2.11 36.01 -16.57
CA LYS A 44 3.20 36.66 -17.33
C LYS A 44 4.51 36.77 -16.54
N ASP A 45 4.43 36.70 -15.22
CA ASP A 45 5.55 36.84 -14.29
C ASP A 45 5.42 35.77 -13.18
N PRO A 46 5.63 34.46 -13.55
CA PRO A 46 5.49 33.34 -12.62
C PRO A 46 6.66 33.24 -11.65
N VAL A 47 6.40 32.77 -10.44
CA VAL A 47 7.46 32.39 -9.48
C VAL A 47 8.14 31.10 -9.89
N ASN A 48 9.34 30.82 -9.36
CA ASN A 48 10.11 29.62 -9.73
C ASN A 48 9.91 28.43 -8.76
N SER A 49 9.20 28.59 -7.67
CA SER A 49 9.02 27.51 -6.70
C SER A 49 7.64 27.49 -6.04
N LEU A 50 7.20 26.28 -5.66
CA LEU A 50 5.96 26.10 -4.90
C LEU A 50 6.02 26.77 -3.53
N LEU A 51 7.17 26.74 -2.88
CA LEU A 51 7.35 27.39 -1.57
C LEU A 51 7.03 28.89 -1.66
N GLN A 52 7.55 29.58 -2.67
CA GLN A 52 7.21 30.98 -2.89
C GLN A 52 5.74 31.22 -3.21
N ALA A 53 5.15 30.34 -4.04
CA ALA A 53 3.74 30.43 -4.34
C ALA A 53 2.88 30.28 -3.09
N LEU A 54 3.24 29.39 -2.17
CA LEU A 54 2.57 29.27 -0.86
C LEU A 54 2.74 30.53 0.00
N VAL A 55 3.91 31.12 0.06
CA VAL A 55 4.15 32.39 0.78
C VAL A 55 3.30 33.52 0.18
N ILE A 56 3.24 33.63 -1.14
CA ILE A 56 2.36 34.61 -1.79
C ILE A 56 0.89 34.34 -1.47
N ALA A 57 0.47 33.08 -1.53
CA ALA A 57 -0.90 32.66 -1.22
C ALA A 57 -1.32 33.11 0.18
N GLU A 58 -0.47 32.93 1.18
CA GLU A 58 -0.71 33.38 2.55
C GLU A 58 -0.98 34.87 2.64
N THR A 59 -0.24 35.72 1.92
CA THR A 59 -0.45 37.17 1.92
C THR A 59 -1.82 37.58 1.35
N LYS A 60 -2.48 36.69 0.61
CA LYS A 60 -3.80 36.94 0.01
C LYS A 60 -4.98 36.50 0.91
N VAL A 61 -4.73 35.58 1.86
CA VAL A 61 -5.75 35.05 2.77
C VAL A 61 -6.52 36.14 3.55
N PRO A 62 -5.90 37.20 4.10
CA PRO A 62 -6.63 38.26 4.82
C PRO A 62 -7.71 38.96 3.98
N LYS A 63 -7.62 38.90 2.65
CA LYS A 63 -8.61 39.43 1.74
C LYS A 63 -9.84 38.54 1.60
N GLN A 64 -9.87 37.38 2.23
CA GLN A 64 -10.94 36.38 2.20
C GLN A 64 -11.41 36.05 0.76
N PRO A 65 -10.53 35.67 -0.16
CA PRO A 65 -10.95 35.27 -1.51
C PRO A 65 -11.83 34.01 -1.43
N LYS A 66 -12.60 33.73 -2.50
CA LYS A 66 -13.38 32.50 -2.61
C LYS A 66 -12.50 31.26 -2.53
N SER A 67 -11.34 31.28 -3.20
CA SER A 67 -10.32 30.24 -3.16
C SER A 67 -9.00 30.77 -3.71
N ILE A 68 -7.91 30.06 -3.44
CA ILE A 68 -6.61 30.32 -4.01
C ILE A 68 -6.20 29.12 -4.86
N GLU A 69 -5.66 29.38 -6.06
CA GLU A 69 -5.14 28.38 -6.95
C GLU A 69 -3.64 28.62 -7.20
N ILE A 70 -2.82 27.62 -6.90
CA ILE A 70 -1.42 27.57 -7.32
C ILE A 70 -1.35 26.69 -8.56
N ILE A 71 -0.93 27.28 -9.68
CA ILE A 71 -0.98 26.67 -11.01
C ILE A 71 0.44 26.45 -11.52
N LEU A 72 0.84 25.17 -11.59
CA LEU A 72 2.15 24.76 -12.06
C LEU A 72 2.15 24.63 -13.58
N ARG A 73 3.12 25.26 -14.22
CA ARG A 73 3.38 25.07 -15.65
C ARG A 73 4.21 23.82 -15.87
N GLU A 74 4.27 23.38 -17.12
CA GLU A 74 5.06 22.20 -17.51
C GLU A 74 6.51 22.29 -17.02
N GLY A 75 7.02 21.17 -16.48
CA GLY A 75 8.41 21.03 -16.09
C GLY A 75 8.62 20.21 -14.81
N THR A 76 9.89 20.13 -14.41
CA THR A 76 10.31 19.39 -13.23
C THR A 76 10.66 20.34 -12.10
N TYR A 77 10.00 20.17 -10.97
CA TYR A 77 10.20 20.91 -9.73
C TYR A 77 11.00 20.03 -8.77
N PHE A 78 12.29 20.25 -8.69
CA PHE A 78 13.18 19.49 -7.81
C PHE A 78 12.98 19.90 -6.36
N LEU A 79 12.77 18.90 -5.51
CA LEU A 79 12.57 19.08 -4.07
C LEU A 79 13.80 18.56 -3.32
N SER A 80 14.57 19.46 -2.72
CA SER A 80 15.67 19.11 -1.82
C SER A 80 15.19 18.83 -0.39
N ASN A 81 13.99 19.29 -0.05
CA ASN A 81 13.33 19.10 1.23
C ASN A 81 11.83 18.88 1.01
N THR A 82 11.16 18.33 2.01
CA THR A 82 9.70 18.21 2.01
C THR A 82 9.04 19.56 1.76
N LEU A 83 8.11 19.58 0.80
CA LEU A 83 7.20 20.71 0.65
C LEU A 83 6.17 20.65 1.79
N GLU A 84 6.06 21.69 2.59
CA GLU A 84 5.19 21.72 3.76
C GLU A 84 3.95 22.58 3.54
N ILE A 85 2.78 22.04 3.81
CA ILE A 85 1.52 22.75 3.90
C ILE A 85 0.95 22.43 5.28
N THR A 86 1.48 23.11 6.29
CA THR A 86 1.21 22.80 7.69
C THR A 86 0.89 24.08 8.46
N LYS A 87 0.27 23.91 9.61
CA LYS A 87 0.09 25.02 10.55
C LYS A 87 1.42 25.67 10.93
N ASN A 88 2.47 24.87 11.07
CA ASN A 88 3.80 25.34 11.48
C ASN A 88 4.57 26.05 10.36
N SER A 89 4.27 25.75 9.10
CA SER A 89 4.84 26.44 7.94
C SER A 89 4.16 27.77 7.62
N GLY A 90 3.18 28.18 8.44
CA GLY A 90 2.45 29.42 8.29
C GLY A 90 1.07 29.29 7.62
N TRP A 91 0.74 28.13 7.05
CA TRP A 91 -0.58 27.93 6.43
C TRP A 91 -1.67 27.62 7.47
N THR A 92 -2.40 28.65 7.86
CA THR A 92 -3.49 28.57 8.84
C THR A 92 -4.86 28.92 8.24
N SER A 93 -4.93 29.00 6.91
CA SER A 93 -6.09 29.53 6.20
C SER A 93 -7.32 28.63 6.27
N LYS A 94 -8.50 29.26 6.35
CA LYS A 94 -9.80 28.65 6.10
C LYS A 94 -10.23 28.80 4.63
N VAL A 95 -9.41 29.43 3.79
CA VAL A 95 -9.69 29.63 2.36
C VAL A 95 -9.25 28.36 1.61
N PRO A 96 -10.12 27.73 0.81
CA PRO A 96 -9.74 26.56 0.04
C PRO A 96 -8.52 26.81 -0.86
N LEU A 97 -7.56 25.88 -0.82
CA LEU A 97 -6.35 25.92 -1.65
C LEU A 97 -6.38 24.80 -2.69
N THR A 98 -6.15 25.15 -3.95
CA THR A 98 -5.94 24.15 -5.02
C THR A 98 -4.53 24.29 -5.58
N ILE A 99 -3.78 23.20 -5.60
CA ILE A 99 -2.48 23.10 -6.29
C ILE A 99 -2.66 22.17 -7.48
N LYS A 100 -2.45 22.68 -8.68
CA LYS A 100 -2.76 21.93 -9.90
C LYS A 100 -1.80 22.23 -11.05
N ALA A 101 -1.66 21.28 -11.96
CA ALA A 101 -1.03 21.57 -13.26
C ALA A 101 -1.92 22.48 -14.13
N TYR A 102 -1.30 23.26 -14.98
CA TYR A 102 -2.01 24.10 -15.93
C TYR A 102 -2.57 23.24 -17.07
N LYS A 103 -3.90 23.19 -17.20
CA LYS A 103 -4.58 22.37 -18.24
C LYS A 103 -4.07 20.92 -18.23
N ASN A 104 -3.48 20.48 -19.35
CA ASN A 104 -2.93 19.15 -19.55
C ASN A 104 -1.39 19.13 -19.49
N GLU A 105 -0.75 20.19 -18.96
CA GLU A 105 0.69 20.26 -18.80
C GLU A 105 1.18 19.29 -17.74
N LYS A 106 2.37 18.70 -17.92
CA LYS A 106 2.97 17.77 -16.97
C LYS A 106 3.84 18.51 -15.96
N ALA A 107 3.34 18.66 -14.75
CA ALA A 107 4.06 19.24 -13.61
C ALA A 107 4.59 18.11 -12.70
N VAL A 108 5.91 17.98 -12.60
CA VAL A 108 6.59 16.88 -11.92
C VAL A 108 7.24 17.36 -10.63
N LEU A 109 6.81 16.87 -9.47
CA LEU A 109 7.46 17.03 -8.18
C LEU A 109 8.45 15.88 -8.01
N HIS A 110 9.74 16.20 -7.97
CA HIS A 110 10.84 15.25 -8.13
C HIS A 110 11.76 15.27 -6.92
N GLY A 111 11.90 14.12 -6.24
CA GLY A 111 12.70 13.99 -5.01
C GLY A 111 14.15 13.52 -5.23
N GLY A 112 14.66 13.62 -6.42
CA GLY A 112 16.04 13.22 -6.75
C GLY A 112 16.66 14.13 -7.79
N LYS A 113 17.59 13.60 -8.58
CA LYS A 113 18.31 14.34 -9.61
C LYS A 113 18.29 13.64 -10.95
N ILE A 114 18.27 14.44 -12.03
CA ILE A 114 18.51 13.99 -13.40
C ILE A 114 20.01 14.07 -13.65
N ILE A 115 20.61 12.99 -14.05
CA ILE A 115 22.04 12.88 -14.28
C ILE A 115 22.38 13.40 -15.67
N LYS A 116 23.32 14.32 -15.73
CA LYS A 116 23.81 14.85 -17.01
C LYS A 116 24.63 13.80 -17.75
N PRO A 117 24.49 13.67 -19.09
CA PRO A 117 25.17 12.64 -19.88
C PRO A 117 26.68 12.60 -19.70
N GLU A 118 27.34 13.74 -19.51
CA GLU A 118 28.78 13.84 -19.28
C GLU A 118 29.28 13.20 -17.97
N LEU A 119 28.39 12.92 -17.03
CA LEU A 119 28.72 12.21 -15.78
C LEU A 119 28.67 10.67 -15.93
N LEU A 120 28.16 10.18 -17.05
CA LEU A 120 28.04 8.74 -17.37
C LEU A 120 29.35 8.26 -18.03
N LYS A 121 30.36 7.97 -17.21
CA LYS A 121 31.71 7.65 -17.70
C LYS A 121 31.93 6.13 -17.86
N GLN A 122 32.87 5.75 -18.71
CA GLN A 122 33.41 4.40 -18.74
C GLN A 122 34.16 4.11 -17.43
N VAL A 123 34.20 2.84 -17.03
CA VAL A 123 34.98 2.40 -15.89
C VAL A 123 36.46 2.37 -16.31
N THR A 124 37.27 3.24 -15.75
CA THR A 124 38.71 3.39 -16.11
C THR A 124 39.63 2.63 -15.17
N ASP A 125 39.24 2.39 -13.92
CA ASP A 125 40.00 1.59 -12.99
C ASP A 125 39.97 0.12 -13.41
N GLN A 126 41.13 -0.38 -13.91
CA GLN A 126 41.28 -1.74 -14.41
C GLN A 126 41.17 -2.78 -13.29
N GLN A 127 41.62 -2.47 -12.09
CA GLN A 127 41.51 -3.36 -10.94
C GLN A 127 40.03 -3.55 -10.55
N TYR A 128 39.28 -2.48 -10.52
CA TYR A 128 37.85 -2.53 -10.25
C TYR A 128 37.07 -3.19 -11.39
N ALA A 129 37.37 -2.83 -12.64
CA ALA A 129 36.77 -3.42 -13.83
C ALA A 129 37.00 -4.94 -13.96
N SER A 130 38.06 -5.47 -13.35
CA SER A 130 38.33 -6.91 -13.31
C SER A 130 37.29 -7.72 -12.51
N ARG A 131 36.48 -7.06 -11.67
CA ARG A 131 35.37 -7.67 -10.93
C ARG A 131 34.20 -8.03 -11.83
N PHE A 132 34.00 -7.28 -12.90
CA PHE A 132 32.92 -7.52 -13.86
C PHE A 132 33.23 -8.68 -14.79
N LEU A 133 32.19 -9.31 -15.31
CA LEU A 133 32.32 -10.32 -16.36
C LEU A 133 32.97 -9.70 -17.61
N PRO A 134 33.91 -10.39 -18.29
CA PRO A 134 34.59 -9.85 -19.47
C PRO A 134 33.64 -9.35 -20.57
N GLU A 135 32.54 -10.08 -20.81
CA GLU A 135 31.56 -9.82 -21.87
C GLU A 135 30.71 -8.57 -21.65
N VAL A 136 30.57 -8.10 -20.40
CA VAL A 136 29.76 -6.89 -20.06
C VAL A 136 30.60 -5.71 -19.61
N ARG A 137 31.88 -5.92 -19.32
CA ARG A 137 32.78 -4.92 -18.74
C ARG A 137 32.75 -3.57 -19.49
N ASN A 138 32.77 -3.60 -20.81
CA ASN A 138 32.75 -2.39 -21.63
C ASN A 138 31.39 -1.69 -21.70
N LYS A 139 30.31 -2.38 -21.28
CA LYS A 139 28.95 -1.82 -21.25
C LYS A 139 28.67 -1.06 -19.97
N ILE A 140 29.37 -1.40 -18.87
CA ILE A 140 29.15 -0.80 -17.57
C ILE A 140 29.60 0.64 -17.57
N ARG A 141 28.79 1.50 -16.95
CA ARG A 141 29.06 2.92 -16.72
C ARG A 141 29.24 3.19 -15.24
N GLN A 142 30.01 4.21 -14.93
CA GLN A 142 30.17 4.71 -13.58
C GLN A 142 29.71 6.17 -13.46
N ILE A 143 29.21 6.52 -12.30
CA ILE A 143 28.81 7.88 -11.92
C ILE A 143 29.46 8.18 -10.57
N SER A 144 30.28 9.23 -10.50
CA SER A 144 30.69 9.82 -9.24
C SER A 144 29.48 10.49 -8.60
N LEU A 145 29.07 10.03 -7.44
CA LEU A 145 27.92 10.59 -6.73
C LEU A 145 28.22 12.01 -6.21
N ASP A 146 29.49 12.29 -5.91
CA ASP A 146 29.92 13.64 -5.52
C ASP A 146 29.84 14.61 -6.68
N ASP A 147 30.34 14.22 -7.90
CA ASP A 147 30.23 15.04 -9.10
C ASP A 147 28.74 15.23 -9.50
N ALA A 148 27.90 14.25 -9.24
CA ALA A 148 26.45 14.35 -9.44
C ALA A 148 25.75 15.18 -8.36
N GLY A 149 26.48 15.58 -7.30
CA GLY A 149 25.94 16.33 -6.16
C GLY A 149 24.95 15.54 -5.32
N ILE A 150 25.04 14.21 -5.30
CA ILE A 150 24.21 13.33 -4.45
C ILE A 150 24.82 13.29 -3.05
N ALA A 151 24.17 13.92 -2.09
CA ALA A 151 24.68 14.01 -0.72
C ALA A 151 24.42 12.72 0.08
N ASN A 152 23.22 12.18 -0.01
CA ASN A 152 22.77 11.04 0.79
C ASN A 152 22.50 9.80 -0.07
N ILE A 153 23.24 8.73 0.14
CA ILE A 153 23.09 7.46 -0.56
C ILE A 153 22.26 6.42 0.22
N GLY A 154 21.95 6.70 1.49
CA GLY A 154 21.29 5.76 2.37
C GLY A 154 22.12 4.52 2.70
N LYS A 155 21.50 3.60 3.42
CA LYS A 155 22.13 2.33 3.80
C LYS A 155 21.20 1.17 3.50
N LEU A 156 21.76 0.09 3.02
CA LEU A 156 21.06 -1.20 3.02
C LEU A 156 20.79 -1.62 4.46
N ARG A 157 19.65 -2.23 4.68
CA ARG A 157 19.16 -2.65 6.00
C ARG A 157 18.40 -3.95 5.90
N THR A 158 18.08 -4.55 7.03
CA THR A 158 17.05 -5.59 7.11
C THR A 158 15.71 -4.98 6.72
N PHE A 159 14.88 -5.74 6.00
CA PHE A 159 13.52 -5.37 5.62
C PHE A 159 12.67 -6.64 5.40
N GLY A 160 11.38 -6.47 5.22
CA GLY A 160 10.44 -7.54 4.95
C GLY A 160 9.39 -7.71 6.03
N PHE A 161 8.86 -8.91 6.19
CA PHE A 161 7.80 -9.22 7.15
C PHE A 161 8.19 -8.82 8.58
N SER A 162 7.30 -8.10 9.25
CA SER A 162 7.51 -7.64 10.63
C SER A 162 8.80 -6.84 10.84
N ARG A 163 9.35 -6.22 9.79
CA ARG A 163 10.44 -5.27 9.90
C ARG A 163 9.90 -3.84 9.78
N PRO A 164 10.57 -2.83 10.39
CA PRO A 164 10.16 -1.45 10.24
C PRO A 164 10.20 -0.98 8.79
N MET A 165 9.18 -0.24 8.35
CA MET A 165 9.23 0.47 7.07
C MET A 165 10.09 1.72 7.20
N ALA A 166 11.06 1.88 6.32
CA ALA A 166 11.94 3.04 6.29
C ALA A 166 12.27 3.43 4.84
N PRO A 167 12.77 4.65 4.60
CA PRO A 167 13.16 5.08 3.27
C PRO A 167 14.12 4.09 2.61
N ALA A 168 13.98 3.96 1.29
CA ALA A 168 14.85 3.10 0.49
C ALA A 168 16.30 3.61 0.48
N TRP A 169 17.23 2.74 0.12
CA TRP A 169 18.56 3.13 -0.33
C TRP A 169 18.48 3.92 -1.64
N LEU A 170 19.60 4.45 -2.10
CA LEU A 170 19.68 5.11 -3.40
C LEU A 170 19.24 4.17 -4.51
N GLU A 171 18.30 4.62 -5.33
CA GLU A 171 17.85 3.92 -6.52
C GLU A 171 18.18 4.72 -7.79
N ILE A 172 18.48 4.02 -8.89
CA ILE A 172 18.62 4.58 -10.23
C ILE A 172 17.40 4.25 -11.06
N PHE A 173 16.96 5.18 -11.89
CA PHE A 173 15.88 4.98 -12.85
C PHE A 173 16.36 5.36 -14.24
N VAL A 174 16.12 4.51 -15.22
CA VAL A 174 16.48 4.78 -16.62
C VAL A 174 15.19 4.83 -17.44
N ASN A 175 14.90 5.97 -18.05
CA ASN A 175 13.63 6.22 -18.76
C ASN A 175 12.39 5.95 -17.88
N GLY A 176 12.49 6.22 -16.55
CA GLY A 176 11.44 5.95 -15.59
C GLY A 176 11.32 4.49 -15.13
N THR A 177 12.13 3.58 -15.67
CA THR A 177 12.19 2.17 -15.22
C THR A 177 13.14 2.03 -14.05
N PRO A 178 12.73 1.45 -12.92
CA PRO A 178 13.60 1.21 -11.78
C PRO A 178 14.75 0.28 -12.12
N GLY A 179 15.97 0.64 -11.70
CA GLY A 179 17.11 -0.26 -11.69
C GLY A 179 16.99 -1.33 -10.61
N ILE A 180 17.75 -2.41 -10.74
CA ILE A 180 17.79 -3.51 -9.81
C ILE A 180 19.19 -3.56 -9.19
N LEU A 181 19.31 -3.66 -7.86
CA LEU A 181 20.60 -3.95 -7.23
C LEU A 181 21.13 -5.25 -7.81
N ALA A 182 22.35 -5.21 -8.34
CA ALA A 182 23.00 -6.33 -8.98
C ALA A 182 22.91 -7.59 -8.12
N ARG A 183 22.34 -8.67 -8.67
CA ARG A 183 21.88 -9.83 -7.91
C ARG A 183 22.25 -11.15 -8.60
N TRP A 184 22.29 -12.18 -7.79
CA TRP A 184 22.37 -13.55 -8.26
C TRP A 184 21.41 -14.47 -7.50
N PRO A 185 20.65 -15.34 -8.21
CA PRO A 185 20.47 -15.35 -9.68
C PRO A 185 19.67 -14.11 -10.16
N ASN A 186 19.78 -13.76 -11.45
CA ASN A 186 19.05 -12.61 -12.04
C ASN A 186 17.54 -12.77 -11.93
N HIS A 187 17.07 -14.02 -12.01
CA HIS A 187 15.65 -14.37 -11.84
C HIS A 187 15.51 -15.56 -10.89
N GLY A 188 14.42 -15.57 -10.13
CA GLY A 188 14.13 -16.62 -9.18
C GLY A 188 15.06 -16.62 -7.96
N THR A 189 15.23 -17.79 -7.36
CA THR A 189 15.90 -18.00 -6.08
C THR A 189 16.67 -19.33 -6.07
N VAL A 190 17.57 -19.49 -5.09
CA VAL A 190 18.36 -20.71 -4.84
C VAL A 190 17.78 -21.42 -3.61
N PRO A 191 17.47 -22.72 -3.66
CA PRO A 191 16.96 -23.44 -2.50
C PRO A 191 17.96 -23.51 -1.34
N ILE A 192 17.44 -23.39 -0.11
CA ILE A 192 18.15 -23.77 1.11
C ILE A 192 18.13 -25.31 1.18
N VAL A 193 19.29 -25.93 1.15
CA VAL A 193 19.40 -27.40 1.10
C VAL A 193 19.35 -28.00 2.49
N ASN A 194 20.21 -27.53 3.38
CA ASN A 194 20.26 -27.99 4.77
C ASN A 194 20.55 -26.82 5.70
N VAL A 195 19.88 -26.79 6.84
CA VAL A 195 20.11 -25.80 7.89
C VAL A 195 21.04 -26.41 8.94
N ILE A 196 22.24 -25.84 9.06
CA ILE A 196 23.24 -26.24 10.05
C ILE A 196 22.92 -25.58 11.39
N ASP A 197 22.56 -24.33 11.35
CA ASP A 197 22.16 -23.52 12.49
C ASP A 197 21.08 -22.50 12.06
N THR A 198 19.91 -22.53 12.68
CA THR A 198 18.82 -21.61 12.35
C THR A 198 19.08 -20.16 12.77
N GLY A 199 20.09 -19.90 13.60
CA GLY A 199 20.34 -18.62 14.22
C GLY A 199 19.39 -18.34 15.40
N SER A 200 19.42 -17.14 15.95
CA SER A 200 18.39 -16.67 16.86
C SER A 200 17.08 -16.45 16.13
N ILE A 201 15.96 -16.55 16.84
CA ILE A 201 14.61 -16.40 16.28
C ILE A 201 13.91 -15.22 16.96
N PRO A 202 14.07 -13.99 16.46
CA PRO A 202 13.47 -12.79 17.07
C PRO A 202 11.96 -12.88 17.26
N ARG A 203 11.26 -13.52 16.33
CA ARG A 203 9.79 -13.72 16.41
C ARG A 203 9.35 -14.39 17.71
N TRP A 204 10.20 -15.23 18.29
CA TRP A 204 9.90 -15.98 19.52
C TRP A 204 10.64 -15.41 20.74
N GLY A 205 11.11 -14.16 20.64
CA GLY A 205 11.71 -13.43 21.76
C GLY A 205 13.19 -13.73 21.99
N ASP A 206 13.87 -14.46 21.10
CA ASP A 206 15.32 -14.65 21.17
C ASP A 206 16.07 -13.39 20.71
N LYS A 207 16.61 -12.65 21.69
CA LYS A 207 17.33 -11.39 21.48
C LYS A 207 18.86 -11.57 21.38
N SER A 208 19.37 -12.79 21.23
CA SER A 208 20.83 -13.03 21.13
C SER A 208 21.46 -12.49 19.85
N ASN A 209 20.64 -12.07 18.88
CA ASN A 209 21.03 -11.45 17.61
C ASN A 209 22.08 -12.28 16.82
N ARG A 210 22.01 -13.59 16.90
CA ARG A 210 22.95 -14.52 16.28
C ARG A 210 22.49 -14.89 14.87
N GLY A 211 23.40 -14.76 13.89
CA GLY A 211 23.18 -15.18 12.51
C GLY A 211 23.02 -16.70 12.35
N GLY A 212 22.37 -17.11 11.28
CA GLY A 212 22.19 -18.51 10.93
C GLY A 212 23.22 -19.03 9.93
N THR A 213 23.24 -20.36 9.74
CA THR A 213 24.14 -21.05 8.84
C THR A 213 23.40 -22.14 8.09
N PHE A 214 23.52 -22.16 6.77
CA PHE A 214 22.91 -23.17 5.92
C PHE A 214 23.72 -23.50 4.67
N THR A 215 23.43 -24.64 4.04
CA THR A 215 24.00 -25.03 2.76
C THR A 215 23.05 -24.70 1.62
N TYR A 216 23.62 -24.44 0.44
CA TYR A 216 22.86 -24.10 -0.76
C TYR A 216 23.23 -25.03 -1.94
N ALA A 217 22.29 -25.17 -2.89
CA ALA A 217 22.52 -25.84 -4.16
C ALA A 217 23.04 -24.84 -5.22
N GLY A 218 23.57 -25.35 -6.31
CA GLY A 218 23.90 -24.55 -7.48
C GLY A 218 25.38 -24.52 -7.84
N THR A 219 25.72 -23.51 -8.66
CA THR A 219 27.02 -23.33 -9.29
C THR A 219 28.06 -22.75 -8.33
N ASN A 220 29.32 -22.70 -8.78
CA ASN A 220 30.39 -22.00 -8.08
C ASN A 220 30.38 -20.49 -8.31
N ARG A 221 29.28 -19.91 -8.80
CA ARG A 221 29.13 -18.44 -9.06
C ARG A 221 29.58 -17.58 -7.88
N PRO A 222 29.21 -17.89 -6.64
CA PRO A 222 29.65 -17.12 -5.47
C PRO A 222 31.17 -17.08 -5.24
N SER A 223 31.97 -17.97 -5.84
CA SER A 223 33.46 -17.91 -5.73
C SER A 223 34.07 -16.66 -6.38
N ARG A 224 33.30 -15.93 -7.20
CA ARG A 224 33.73 -14.69 -7.81
C ARG A 224 33.59 -13.49 -6.87
N TRP A 225 32.75 -13.56 -5.82
CA TRP A 225 32.46 -12.45 -4.93
C TRP A 225 33.68 -12.14 -4.05
N LYS A 226 34.26 -10.96 -4.23
CA LYS A 226 35.48 -10.56 -3.51
C LYS A 226 35.20 -10.08 -2.09
N ASN A 227 34.03 -9.47 -1.87
CA ASN A 227 33.63 -8.91 -0.58
C ASN A 227 32.22 -9.42 -0.20
N PRO A 228 32.05 -10.74 0.01
CA PRO A 228 30.72 -11.29 0.27
C PRO A 228 30.06 -10.73 1.54
N GLU A 229 30.85 -10.24 2.51
CA GLU A 229 30.34 -9.60 3.73
C GLU A 229 29.64 -8.25 3.49
N LYS A 230 29.79 -7.63 2.30
CA LYS A 230 29.03 -6.47 1.85
C LYS A 230 27.73 -6.84 1.15
N ALA A 231 27.57 -8.08 0.77
CA ALA A 231 26.36 -8.58 0.13
C ALA A 231 25.24 -8.85 1.14
N TRP A 232 24.04 -8.89 0.62
CA TRP A 232 22.83 -9.23 1.35
C TRP A 232 22.16 -10.43 0.68
N ILE A 233 21.38 -11.17 1.46
CA ILE A 233 20.47 -12.18 0.94
C ILE A 233 19.04 -11.83 1.30
N SER A 234 18.11 -12.11 0.40
CA SER A 234 16.69 -11.97 0.64
C SER A 234 15.93 -13.19 0.12
N GLY A 235 14.80 -13.48 0.75
CA GLY A 235 13.93 -14.58 0.37
C GLY A 235 12.92 -14.92 1.46
N TYR A 236 12.23 -16.03 1.25
CA TYR A 236 11.29 -16.61 2.23
C TYR A 236 12.01 -17.73 2.98
N PHE A 237 12.68 -17.39 4.07
CA PHE A 237 13.61 -18.34 4.71
C PHE A 237 12.92 -19.44 5.52
N MET A 238 11.72 -19.17 6.06
CA MET A 238 10.97 -20.13 6.86
C MET A 238 9.53 -20.30 6.37
N TRP A 239 8.76 -19.20 6.25
CA TRP A 239 7.36 -19.19 5.88
C TRP A 239 7.17 -18.42 4.57
N GLY A 240 6.31 -18.92 3.67
CA GLY A 240 6.11 -18.32 2.36
C GLY A 240 5.34 -16.99 2.38
N TYR A 241 4.79 -16.60 3.53
CA TYR A 241 4.19 -15.28 3.75
C TYR A 241 5.18 -14.27 4.36
N ALA A 242 6.39 -14.68 4.72
CA ALA A 242 7.34 -13.86 5.47
C ALA A 242 8.65 -13.71 4.72
N ASP A 243 8.73 -12.71 3.85
CA ASP A 243 9.99 -12.28 3.25
C ASP A 243 10.90 -11.64 4.30
N ASP A 244 12.21 -11.81 4.13
CA ASP A 244 13.22 -11.18 5.00
C ASP A 244 14.49 -10.90 4.20
N ALA A 245 15.31 -9.96 4.69
CA ALA A 245 16.59 -9.61 4.14
C ALA A 245 17.63 -9.48 5.24
N VAL A 246 18.74 -10.21 5.09
CA VAL A 246 19.83 -10.22 6.07
C VAL A 246 21.20 -10.12 5.39
N GLN A 247 22.14 -9.47 6.07
CA GLN A 247 23.50 -9.31 5.53
C GLN A 247 24.30 -10.60 5.64
N LEU A 248 25.10 -10.92 4.63
CA LEU A 248 26.07 -12.01 4.70
C LEU A 248 27.18 -11.66 5.72
N ASN A 249 27.64 -12.67 6.41
CA ASN A 249 28.87 -12.62 7.20
C ASN A 249 30.03 -13.25 6.42
N LYS A 250 29.82 -14.49 5.97
CA LYS A 250 30.81 -15.21 5.15
C LYS A 250 30.14 -16.27 4.27
N ILE A 251 30.84 -16.67 3.26
CA ILE A 251 30.46 -17.80 2.40
C ILE A 251 31.67 -18.75 2.22
N ASP A 252 31.45 -20.05 2.42
CA ASP A 252 32.37 -21.09 2.02
C ASP A 252 31.89 -21.65 0.69
N THR A 253 32.63 -21.36 -0.38
CA THR A 253 32.22 -21.76 -1.73
C THR A 253 32.62 -23.22 -2.06
N ALA A 254 33.56 -23.83 -1.32
CA ALA A 254 33.90 -25.21 -1.47
C ALA A 254 32.85 -26.15 -0.85
N GLU A 255 32.47 -25.85 0.37
CA GLU A 255 31.41 -26.57 1.11
C GLU A 255 30.00 -26.07 0.82
N LYS A 256 29.86 -24.97 0.06
CA LYS A 256 28.60 -24.29 -0.24
C LYS A 256 27.81 -23.90 1.01
N ILE A 257 28.48 -23.31 1.98
CA ILE A 257 27.92 -22.88 3.26
C ILE A 257 27.81 -21.35 3.27
N ILE A 258 26.63 -20.85 3.68
CA ILE A 258 26.40 -19.46 3.97
C ILE A 258 26.21 -19.27 5.48
N ASN A 259 26.85 -18.22 6.01
CA ASN A 259 26.62 -17.72 7.35
C ASN A 259 26.18 -16.25 7.28
N THR A 260 25.14 -15.87 8.02
CA THR A 260 24.59 -14.50 8.06
C THR A 260 25.13 -13.72 9.27
N LYS A 261 25.20 -12.40 9.13
CA LYS A 261 25.68 -11.50 10.19
C LYS A 261 24.68 -11.36 11.33
N GLY A 262 23.39 -11.30 10.98
CA GLY A 262 22.29 -11.23 11.93
C GLY A 262 21.23 -12.29 11.64
N PRO A 263 20.21 -12.41 12.50
CA PRO A 263 19.17 -13.42 12.38
C PRO A 263 18.14 -13.07 11.31
N ALA A 264 17.58 -14.10 10.68
CA ALA A 264 16.30 -13.99 10.03
C ALA A 264 15.17 -13.98 11.07
N HIS A 265 14.09 -13.25 10.83
CA HIS A 265 13.00 -13.02 11.80
C HIS A 265 12.40 -14.32 12.35
N TYR A 266 12.24 -15.34 11.48
CA TYR A 266 11.79 -16.68 11.84
C TYR A 266 12.91 -17.74 11.83
N GLY A 267 14.19 -17.33 11.72
CA GLY A 267 15.29 -18.25 11.45
C GLY A 267 15.26 -18.83 10.03
N PHE A 268 16.04 -19.87 9.80
CA PHE A 268 16.14 -20.55 8.50
C PHE A 268 15.50 -21.93 8.54
N GLY A 269 14.89 -22.35 7.43
CA GLY A 269 14.30 -23.67 7.22
C GLY A 269 14.62 -24.23 5.83
N ASN A 270 14.38 -25.51 5.61
CA ASN A 270 14.54 -26.19 4.34
C ASN A 270 13.34 -27.08 4.01
N GLY A 271 13.35 -27.72 2.84
CA GLY A 271 12.37 -28.75 2.47
C GLY A 271 11.00 -28.22 2.04
N LYS A 272 10.85 -26.91 1.77
CA LYS A 272 9.67 -26.32 1.16
C LYS A 272 10.07 -25.53 -0.08
N PRO A 273 9.21 -25.44 -1.12
CA PRO A 273 9.55 -24.75 -2.39
C PRO A 273 9.95 -23.29 -2.22
N TRP A 274 9.32 -22.59 -1.30
CA TRP A 274 9.58 -21.17 -1.03
C TRP A 274 10.84 -20.94 -0.17
N ARG A 275 11.37 -21.94 0.57
CA ARG A 275 12.58 -21.80 1.41
C ARG A 275 13.82 -21.67 0.57
N ALA A 276 14.04 -20.47 0.11
CA ALA A 276 15.02 -20.12 -0.89
C ALA A 276 15.51 -18.68 -0.70
N TRP A 277 16.61 -18.34 -1.36
CA TRP A 277 17.28 -17.06 -1.25
C TRP A 277 17.83 -16.58 -2.59
N TYR A 278 18.11 -15.31 -2.69
CA TYR A 278 18.97 -14.71 -3.70
C TYR A 278 19.92 -13.72 -3.03
N ALA A 279 21.12 -13.54 -3.59
CA ALA A 279 22.07 -12.52 -3.11
C ALA A 279 21.95 -11.23 -3.93
N TYR A 280 22.24 -10.10 -3.32
CA TYR A 280 22.23 -8.80 -4.01
C TYR A 280 23.28 -7.85 -3.42
N ASN A 281 23.46 -6.69 -4.06
CA ASN A 281 24.51 -5.72 -3.76
C ASN A 281 25.90 -6.29 -4.04
N LEU A 282 26.07 -6.84 -5.23
CA LEU A 282 27.27 -7.53 -5.69
C LEU A 282 27.73 -6.92 -7.02
N PRO A 283 28.84 -6.16 -7.08
CA PRO A 283 29.30 -5.60 -8.34
C PRO A 283 29.70 -6.68 -9.36
N GLU A 284 30.14 -7.87 -8.91
CA GLU A 284 30.44 -9.02 -9.76
C GLU A 284 29.22 -9.56 -10.51
N GLU A 285 28.03 -9.18 -10.10
CA GLU A 285 26.76 -9.64 -10.66
C GLU A 285 26.07 -8.57 -11.52
N ILE A 286 26.75 -7.47 -11.87
CA ILE A 286 26.26 -6.57 -12.89
C ILE A 286 26.43 -7.23 -14.25
N ASP A 287 25.44 -7.97 -14.72
CA ASP A 287 25.50 -8.72 -15.98
C ASP A 287 24.23 -8.61 -16.84
N THR A 288 23.21 -7.92 -16.34
CA THR A 288 21.95 -7.65 -17.03
C THR A 288 21.66 -6.14 -17.08
N ALA A 289 21.08 -5.68 -18.19
CA ALA A 289 20.71 -4.28 -18.34
C ALA A 289 19.73 -3.82 -17.25
N GLY A 290 20.02 -2.67 -16.64
CA GLY A 290 19.29 -2.12 -15.49
C GLY A 290 19.88 -2.50 -14.14
N GLU A 291 20.82 -3.42 -14.07
CA GLU A 291 21.49 -3.73 -12.79
C GLU A 291 22.49 -2.64 -12.40
N TYR A 292 22.54 -2.37 -11.09
CA TYR A 292 23.43 -1.39 -10.52
C TYR A 292 24.02 -1.81 -9.17
N TYR A 293 25.13 -1.19 -8.80
CA TYR A 293 25.80 -1.32 -7.50
C TYR A 293 26.30 0.05 -7.05
N VAL A 294 26.19 0.34 -5.77
CA VAL A 294 26.75 1.56 -5.15
C VAL A 294 27.93 1.18 -4.25
N ASP A 295 29.12 1.58 -4.66
CA ASP A 295 30.29 1.52 -3.80
C ASP A 295 30.23 2.68 -2.81
N GLN A 296 29.95 2.36 -1.54
CA GLN A 296 29.80 3.37 -0.48
C GLN A 296 31.12 4.01 -0.09
N ASP A 297 32.23 3.28 -0.21
CA ASP A 297 33.56 3.75 0.19
C ASP A 297 34.09 4.82 -0.79
N THR A 298 33.90 4.57 -2.09
CA THR A 298 34.33 5.48 -3.16
C THR A 298 33.24 6.43 -3.62
N ARG A 299 32.02 6.29 -3.10
CA ARG A 299 30.82 7.04 -3.53
C ARG A 299 30.62 7.01 -5.05
N THR A 300 30.78 5.80 -5.64
CA THR A 300 30.64 5.57 -7.06
C THR A 300 29.50 4.60 -7.32
N LEU A 301 28.60 4.98 -8.20
CA LEU A 301 27.54 4.10 -8.71
C LEU A 301 28.02 3.49 -10.02
N TYR A 302 27.94 2.15 -10.10
CA TYR A 302 28.18 1.37 -11.31
C TYR A 302 26.85 0.78 -11.78
N PHE A 303 26.59 0.84 -13.10
CA PHE A 303 25.37 0.25 -13.64
C PHE A 303 25.56 -0.19 -15.09
N MET A 304 24.77 -1.16 -15.52
CA MET A 304 24.69 -1.59 -16.90
C MET A 304 23.46 -0.92 -17.56
N PRO A 305 23.68 0.10 -18.41
CA PRO A 305 22.54 0.77 -19.05
C PRO A 305 21.86 -0.14 -20.08
N PRO A 306 20.56 0.05 -20.33
CA PRO A 306 19.89 -0.55 -21.49
C PRO A 306 20.39 0.10 -22.79
N ASP A 307 20.21 -0.60 -23.92
CA ASP A 307 20.67 -0.11 -25.22
C ASP A 307 20.04 1.24 -25.64
N ASN A 308 18.79 1.48 -25.24
CA ASN A 308 18.06 2.72 -25.47
C ASN A 308 18.13 3.69 -24.30
N MET A 309 19.30 3.84 -23.70
CA MET A 309 19.50 4.74 -22.56
C MET A 309 19.13 6.18 -22.93
N GLY A 310 18.14 6.72 -22.22
CA GLY A 310 17.74 8.13 -22.31
C GLY A 310 17.98 8.86 -20.98
N LYS A 311 16.93 9.33 -20.35
CA LYS A 311 17.00 10.03 -19.07
C LYS A 311 17.41 9.08 -17.94
N VAL A 312 18.46 9.44 -17.21
CA VAL A 312 18.91 8.75 -16.00
C VAL A 312 18.60 9.62 -14.79
N GLU A 313 17.92 9.03 -13.79
CA GLU A 313 17.49 9.69 -12.56
C GLU A 313 18.02 8.92 -11.35
N ILE A 314 18.37 9.63 -10.28
CA ILE A 314 18.81 9.04 -9.01
C ILE A 314 17.95 9.62 -7.90
N SER A 315 17.39 8.76 -7.04
CA SER A 315 16.58 9.17 -5.89
C SER A 315 17.46 9.73 -4.77
N GLU A 316 16.99 10.77 -4.06
CA GLU A 316 17.77 11.39 -2.97
C GLU A 316 16.92 11.67 -1.72
N LEU A 317 15.74 12.30 -1.86
CA LEU A 317 14.93 12.76 -0.72
C LEU A 317 14.32 11.57 0.04
N GLU A 318 14.68 11.44 1.32
CA GLU A 318 14.20 10.40 2.24
C GLU A 318 12.88 10.72 2.92
N THR A 319 12.63 12.03 3.12
CA THR A 319 11.38 12.50 3.72
C THR A 319 10.27 12.58 2.67
N PRO A 320 8.99 12.70 3.05
CA PRO A 320 7.91 12.84 2.07
C PRO A 320 8.16 13.99 1.09
N LEU A 321 7.75 13.83 -0.18
CA LEU A 321 7.82 14.93 -1.14
C LEU A 321 6.92 16.10 -0.71
N LEU A 322 5.77 15.78 -0.12
CA LEU A 322 4.82 16.76 0.41
C LEU A 322 4.27 16.28 1.74
N ALA A 323 4.15 17.20 2.72
CA ALA A 323 3.51 16.98 4.01
C ALA A 323 2.36 17.95 4.22
N MET A 324 1.21 17.43 4.66
CA MET A 324 0.02 18.21 5.03
C MET A 324 -0.38 17.86 6.46
N GLU A 325 -0.33 18.84 7.36
CA GLU A 325 -0.61 18.63 8.78
C GLU A 325 -1.50 19.75 9.33
N ASP A 326 -2.57 19.38 10.05
CA ASP A 326 -3.53 20.29 10.65
C ASP A 326 -4.16 21.28 9.65
N VAL A 327 -4.49 20.80 8.45
CA VAL A 327 -5.03 21.62 7.35
C VAL A 327 -6.36 21.08 6.82
N ASN A 328 -7.16 21.99 6.23
CA ASN A 328 -8.47 21.67 5.68
C ASN A 328 -8.58 22.15 4.22
N ASP A 329 -9.49 21.51 3.48
CA ASP A 329 -9.96 21.95 2.16
C ASP A 329 -8.82 22.23 1.15
N ILE A 330 -7.84 21.32 1.09
CA ILE A 330 -6.75 21.37 0.11
C ILE A 330 -7.04 20.39 -1.02
N THR A 331 -6.89 20.86 -2.25
CA THR A 331 -7.01 20.02 -3.45
C THR A 331 -5.67 19.97 -4.20
N LEU A 332 -5.16 18.75 -4.43
CA LEU A 332 -4.04 18.49 -5.34
C LEU A 332 -4.61 17.88 -6.62
N LYS A 333 -4.26 18.41 -7.79
CA LYS A 333 -4.85 17.93 -9.05
C LYS A 333 -3.85 17.88 -10.19
N ASN A 334 -3.84 16.76 -10.93
CA ASN A 334 -3.03 16.54 -12.13
C ASN A 334 -1.52 16.73 -11.90
N LEU A 335 -0.99 16.27 -10.76
CA LEU A 335 0.42 16.39 -10.40
C LEU A 335 1.12 15.04 -10.49
N TYR A 336 2.44 15.06 -10.81
CA TYR A 336 3.31 13.88 -10.79
C TYR A 336 4.26 13.94 -9.61
N PHE A 337 4.34 12.85 -8.84
CA PHE A 337 5.26 12.68 -7.72
C PHE A 337 6.20 11.52 -8.04
N THR A 338 7.51 11.76 -8.03
CA THR A 338 8.47 10.73 -8.46
C THR A 338 9.85 10.89 -7.85
N CYS A 339 10.62 9.80 -7.94
CA CYS A 339 12.04 9.75 -7.65
C CYS A 339 12.41 10.17 -6.22
N GLY A 340 11.54 9.85 -5.24
CA GLY A 340 11.81 10.01 -3.81
C GLY A 340 12.21 8.67 -3.19
N ARG A 341 13.09 8.68 -2.19
CA ARG A 341 13.44 7.49 -1.41
C ARG A 341 12.40 7.21 -0.31
N GLY A 342 11.69 8.23 0.12
CA GLY A 342 10.58 8.18 1.06
C GLY A 342 9.22 7.99 0.39
N MET A 343 8.19 8.45 1.09
CA MET A 343 6.81 8.45 0.60
C MET A 343 6.49 9.68 -0.27
N GLY A 344 5.47 9.59 -1.10
CA GLY A 344 5.03 10.72 -1.93
C GLY A 344 4.38 11.80 -1.07
N ILE A 345 3.32 11.49 -0.37
CA ILE A 345 2.58 12.43 0.50
C ILE A 345 2.40 11.85 1.90
N SER A 346 2.62 12.67 2.92
CA SER A 346 2.22 12.42 4.31
C SER A 346 1.11 13.37 4.70
N MET A 347 0.02 12.83 5.31
CA MET A 347 -1.14 13.60 5.75
C MET A 347 -1.44 13.27 7.20
N GLU A 348 -1.57 14.28 8.06
CA GLU A 348 -1.85 14.10 9.48
C GLU A 348 -2.88 15.14 9.96
N ARG A 349 -3.94 14.70 10.63
CA ARG A 349 -5.04 15.55 11.13
C ARG A 349 -5.63 16.48 10.06
N THR A 350 -5.75 15.98 8.83
CA THR A 350 -6.32 16.72 7.70
C THR A 350 -7.83 16.50 7.61
N ASN A 351 -8.54 17.47 7.05
CA ASN A 351 -9.98 17.34 6.81
C ASN A 351 -10.37 17.90 5.44
N GLY A 352 -11.09 17.10 4.64
CA GLY A 352 -11.58 17.52 3.33
C GLY A 352 -10.49 17.67 2.26
N VAL A 353 -9.31 17.09 2.46
CA VAL A 353 -8.24 17.08 1.45
C VAL A 353 -8.63 16.17 0.28
N LYS A 354 -8.43 16.65 -0.94
CA LYS A 354 -8.70 15.92 -2.18
C LYS A 354 -7.42 15.77 -3.01
N ILE A 355 -7.06 14.55 -3.34
CA ILE A 355 -5.96 14.21 -4.25
C ILE A 355 -6.60 13.59 -5.48
N ASN A 356 -6.62 14.34 -6.59
CA ASN A 356 -7.37 13.95 -7.78
C ASN A 356 -6.50 13.91 -9.02
N ALA A 357 -6.60 12.85 -9.80
CA ALA A 357 -5.90 12.66 -11.07
C ALA A 357 -4.37 12.87 -10.96
N CYS A 358 -3.78 12.50 -9.82
CA CYS A 358 -2.34 12.57 -9.60
C CYS A 358 -1.67 11.23 -9.93
N THR A 359 -0.41 11.29 -10.35
CA THR A 359 0.41 10.10 -10.61
C THR A 359 1.52 10.02 -9.57
N PHE A 360 1.70 8.83 -8.99
CA PHE A 360 2.79 8.52 -8.06
C PHE A 360 3.59 7.35 -8.60
N THR A 361 4.89 7.54 -8.80
CA THR A 361 5.73 6.48 -9.34
C THR A 361 7.18 6.60 -8.88
N ASN A 362 7.90 5.47 -8.90
CA ASN A 362 9.33 5.45 -8.56
C ASN A 362 9.62 6.07 -7.18
N LEU A 363 8.83 5.65 -6.20
CA LEU A 363 9.02 6.03 -4.81
C LEU A 363 9.58 4.84 -4.03
N GLY A 364 10.50 5.09 -3.12
CA GLY A 364 11.13 4.05 -2.31
C GLY A 364 10.22 3.51 -1.19
N MET A 365 9.16 4.24 -0.86
CA MET A 365 8.10 3.81 0.07
C MET A 365 6.73 3.84 -0.63
N MET A 366 5.64 4.01 0.14
CA MET A 366 4.28 4.14 -0.39
C MET A 366 4.03 5.52 -1.00
N ALA A 367 3.00 5.61 -1.84
CA ALA A 367 2.60 6.87 -2.45
C ALA A 367 1.99 7.85 -1.44
N ILE A 368 1.03 7.41 -0.64
CA ILE A 368 0.28 8.26 0.30
C ILE A 368 0.19 7.57 1.66
N PHE A 369 0.51 8.31 2.70
CA PHE A 369 0.40 7.88 4.08
C PHE A 369 -0.46 8.85 4.88
N MET A 370 -1.59 8.37 5.41
CA MET A 370 -2.48 9.14 6.26
C MET A 370 -2.34 8.69 7.70
N GLY A 371 -2.03 9.62 8.58
CA GLY A 371 -1.86 9.40 10.02
C GLY A 371 -0.43 9.58 10.49
N LYS A 372 -0.20 9.12 11.68
CA LYS A 372 1.10 9.13 12.35
C LYS A 372 1.62 7.70 12.46
N GLY A 373 2.81 7.45 11.99
CA GLY A 373 3.44 6.15 12.16
C GLY A 373 4.27 6.06 13.42
N VAL A 374 5.14 5.06 13.49
CA VAL A 374 5.93 4.76 14.69
C VAL A 374 7.40 4.66 14.30
N LYS A 375 8.19 5.65 14.72
CA LYS A 375 9.64 5.61 14.55
C LYS A 375 10.19 4.45 15.37
N PRO A 376 10.85 3.47 14.76
CA PRO A 376 11.43 2.35 15.48
C PRO A 376 12.60 2.79 16.36
N ASP A 377 12.79 2.12 17.48
CA ASP A 377 14.00 2.29 18.31
C ASP A 377 15.22 1.67 17.60
N ASP A 378 14.99 0.58 16.87
CA ASP A 378 15.98 -0.13 16.07
C ASP A 378 15.35 -0.59 14.73
N LEU A 379 16.02 -0.32 13.60
CA LEU A 379 15.57 -0.75 12.27
C LEU A 379 15.62 -2.27 12.05
N SER A 380 16.30 -3.03 12.91
CA SER A 380 16.31 -4.49 12.85
C SER A 380 15.13 -5.15 13.58
N SER A 381 14.39 -4.39 14.39
CA SER A 381 13.29 -4.88 15.23
C SER A 381 11.98 -4.16 14.91
N ASN A 382 10.87 -4.91 14.93
CA ASN A 382 9.53 -4.37 14.87
C ASN A 382 8.93 -4.10 16.27
N GLU A 383 9.69 -4.32 17.33
CA GLU A 383 9.25 -4.07 18.70
C GLU A 383 9.52 -2.62 19.11
N GLY A 384 8.58 -2.03 19.83
CA GLY A 384 8.71 -0.69 20.39
C GLY A 384 8.67 0.42 19.35
N GLY A 385 9.03 1.60 19.80
CA GLY A 385 9.08 2.80 18.99
C GLY A 385 8.21 3.93 19.53
N THR A 386 8.35 5.11 18.92
CA THR A 386 7.65 6.33 19.32
C THR A 386 6.76 6.83 18.20
N PRO A 387 5.46 7.14 18.47
CA PRO A 387 4.58 7.77 17.47
C PRO A 387 5.22 9.03 16.90
N THR A 388 5.44 9.05 15.59
CA THR A 388 6.22 10.11 14.93
C THR A 388 5.55 10.47 13.59
N SER A 389 5.37 11.78 13.37
CA SER A 389 4.86 12.31 12.10
C SER A 389 5.80 11.98 10.94
N ARG A 390 5.25 11.86 9.74
CA ARG A 390 6.00 11.63 8.48
C ARG A 390 6.81 10.34 8.46
N THR A 391 6.45 9.38 9.31
CA THR A 391 7.14 8.10 9.47
C THR A 391 6.13 6.96 9.42
N ALA A 392 6.40 5.91 8.69
CA ALA A 392 5.62 4.67 8.76
C ALA A 392 6.20 3.74 9.85
N GLY A 393 7.45 3.34 9.73
CA GLY A 393 8.19 2.60 10.76
C GLY A 393 7.51 1.30 11.19
N ASN A 394 7.29 1.15 12.49
CA ASN A 394 6.68 -0.04 13.12
C ASN A 394 5.14 -0.02 13.12
N ILE A 395 4.51 0.71 12.20
CA ILE A 395 3.05 0.89 12.20
C ILE A 395 2.27 -0.43 12.17
N VAL A 396 2.78 -1.44 11.47
CA VAL A 396 2.13 -2.75 11.35
C VAL A 396 1.99 -3.41 12.72
N GLN A 397 3.08 -3.48 13.46
CA GLN A 397 3.05 -4.06 14.81
C GLN A 397 2.25 -3.19 15.77
N TYR A 398 2.47 -1.88 15.71
CA TYR A 398 1.77 -0.92 16.57
C TYR A 398 0.25 -1.03 16.45
N MET A 399 -0.28 -1.23 15.26
CA MET A 399 -1.72 -1.40 15.04
C MET A 399 -2.28 -2.65 15.68
N TYR A 400 -1.54 -3.75 15.67
CA TYR A 400 -1.94 -4.98 16.34
C TYR A 400 -2.00 -4.83 17.86
N ASP A 401 -1.09 -4.05 18.44
CA ASP A 401 -0.96 -3.86 19.89
C ASP A 401 -1.84 -2.70 20.40
N HIS A 402 -2.20 -1.76 19.53
CA HIS A 402 -2.94 -0.54 19.84
C HIS A 402 -4.20 -0.39 18.97
N SER A 403 -5.01 -1.43 18.93
CA SER A 403 -6.17 -1.49 18.03
C SER A 403 -7.27 -0.45 18.32
N THR A 404 -7.20 0.22 19.48
CA THR A 404 -8.08 1.35 19.81
C THR A 404 -7.48 2.70 19.47
N TYR A 405 -6.25 2.74 18.97
CA TYR A 405 -5.57 3.98 18.67
C TYR A 405 -6.36 4.78 17.64
N ASP A 406 -6.64 6.05 17.98
CA ASP A 406 -7.21 6.98 17.04
C ASP A 406 -6.15 7.35 16.00
N TRP A 407 -6.34 6.84 14.81
CA TRP A 407 -5.40 7.01 13.72
C TRP A 407 -5.46 8.44 13.20
N GLU A 408 -4.44 9.23 13.47
CA GLU A 408 -4.39 10.66 13.15
C GLU A 408 -4.44 10.98 11.64
N SER A 409 -5.26 10.24 10.90
CA SER A 409 -5.46 10.40 9.45
C SER A 409 -6.44 11.52 9.08
N GLY A 410 -7.15 12.06 10.08
CA GLY A 410 -8.17 13.05 9.81
C GLY A 410 -9.46 12.46 9.22
N LYS A 411 -10.27 13.30 8.54
CA LYS A 411 -11.62 12.96 8.08
C LYS A 411 -11.92 13.50 6.69
N ASN A 412 -12.88 12.85 5.99
CA ASN A 412 -13.45 13.33 4.74
C ASN A 412 -12.42 13.58 3.62
N ASN A 413 -11.25 12.92 3.72
CA ASN A 413 -10.21 13.01 2.70
C ASN A 413 -10.51 12.04 1.56
N GLY A 414 -10.21 12.44 0.33
CA GLY A 414 -10.46 11.62 -0.85
C GLY A 414 -9.26 11.52 -1.78
N ILE A 415 -8.97 10.30 -2.25
CA ILE A 415 -7.97 10.03 -3.27
C ILE A 415 -8.74 9.46 -4.46
N THR A 416 -8.76 10.19 -5.57
CA THR A 416 -9.61 9.85 -6.70
C THR A 416 -8.87 9.94 -8.03
N ASP A 417 -9.19 9.04 -8.96
CA ASP A 417 -8.67 9.05 -10.33
C ASP A 417 -7.14 9.01 -10.42
N CYS A 418 -6.45 8.53 -9.37
CA CYS A 418 -5.00 8.50 -9.29
C CYS A 418 -4.40 7.24 -9.91
N GLU A 419 -3.15 7.37 -10.38
CA GLU A 419 -2.34 6.23 -10.82
C GLU A 419 -1.12 6.08 -9.92
N ILE A 420 -0.94 4.89 -9.31
CA ILE A 420 0.11 4.60 -8.34
C ILE A 420 0.82 3.33 -8.78
N TYR A 421 2.12 3.42 -9.07
CA TYR A 421 2.90 2.28 -9.51
C TYR A 421 4.40 2.43 -9.21
N ASN A 422 5.14 1.31 -9.30
CA ASN A 422 6.58 1.26 -9.00
C ASN A 422 6.93 1.80 -7.61
N THR A 423 6.10 1.52 -6.60
CA THR A 423 6.42 1.89 -5.22
C THR A 423 7.23 0.80 -4.53
N GLY A 424 8.10 1.17 -3.61
CA GLY A 424 8.98 0.25 -2.89
C GLY A 424 8.23 -0.60 -1.87
N THR A 425 7.23 0.00 -1.23
CA THR A 425 6.36 -0.66 -0.26
C THR A 425 4.90 -0.46 -0.55
N GLY A 426 3.88 -0.85 -0.42
CA GLY A 426 2.48 -0.59 -0.68
C GLY A 426 2.14 0.67 -1.48
N GLY A 427 0.87 0.95 -1.61
CA GLY A 427 0.33 2.11 -2.34
C GLY A 427 -0.16 3.22 -1.40
N ILE A 428 -1.28 3.00 -0.73
CA ILE A 428 -1.97 3.99 0.12
C ILE A 428 -2.18 3.40 1.52
N TYR A 429 -1.82 4.17 2.53
CA TYR A 429 -2.19 3.92 3.92
C TYR A 429 -3.27 4.92 4.32
N MET A 430 -4.49 4.42 4.58
CA MET A 430 -5.66 5.23 4.89
C MET A 430 -6.25 4.81 6.22
N GLY A 431 -6.26 5.72 7.20
CA GLY A 431 -6.91 5.55 8.48
C GLY A 431 -8.08 6.50 8.68
N GLY A 432 -8.34 6.86 9.92
CA GLY A 432 -9.33 7.85 10.32
C GLY A 432 -10.60 7.27 10.90
N GLY A 433 -11.29 8.11 11.67
CA GLY A 433 -12.39 7.70 12.53
C GLY A 433 -11.91 7.27 13.91
N ASN A 434 -12.84 7.06 14.82
CA ASN A 434 -12.55 6.73 16.22
C ASN A 434 -13.18 5.39 16.61
N ARG A 435 -12.36 4.38 16.88
CA ARG A 435 -12.83 3.04 17.24
C ARG A 435 -13.53 2.99 18.60
N LEU A 436 -13.23 3.86 19.54
CA LEU A 436 -13.92 3.89 20.83
C LEU A 436 -15.38 4.34 20.73
N THR A 437 -15.67 5.24 19.79
CA THR A 437 -17.00 5.82 19.59
C THR A 437 -17.72 5.30 18.36
N LEU A 438 -17.02 4.54 17.50
CA LEU A 438 -17.42 4.13 16.14
C LEU A 438 -17.75 5.32 15.22
N GLU A 439 -17.21 6.50 15.53
CA GLU A 439 -17.31 7.67 14.65
C GLU A 439 -16.53 7.44 13.35
N ALA A 440 -17.19 7.61 12.22
CA ALA A 440 -16.60 7.35 10.91
C ALA A 440 -15.57 8.43 10.49
N GLY A 441 -14.47 7.99 9.88
CA GLY A 441 -13.49 8.86 9.23
C GLY A 441 -13.96 9.41 7.89
N ASN A 442 -14.78 8.63 7.17
CA ASN A 442 -15.26 8.95 5.83
C ASN A 442 -14.14 9.29 4.83
N ASN A 443 -12.95 8.73 5.05
CA ASN A 443 -11.87 8.80 4.08
C ASN A 443 -12.12 7.76 2.98
N PHE A 444 -11.72 8.08 1.75
CA PHE A 444 -11.99 7.18 0.64
C PHE A 444 -10.90 7.17 -0.43
N VAL A 445 -10.77 6.02 -1.07
CA VAL A 445 -9.97 5.80 -2.29
C VAL A 445 -10.96 5.34 -3.37
N GLU A 446 -11.07 6.10 -4.45
CA GLU A 446 -12.06 5.84 -5.49
C GLU A 446 -11.44 5.97 -6.88
N ASN A 447 -11.74 5.01 -7.75
CA ASN A 447 -11.39 5.07 -9.17
C ASN A 447 -9.89 5.23 -9.42
N CYS A 448 -9.05 4.53 -8.64
CA CYS A 448 -7.60 4.57 -8.77
C CYS A 448 -7.06 3.28 -9.40
N ARG A 449 -5.94 3.39 -10.13
CA ARG A 449 -5.13 2.24 -10.55
C ARG A 449 -3.91 2.15 -9.65
N ILE A 450 -3.72 0.98 -9.01
CA ILE A 450 -2.62 0.74 -8.07
C ILE A 450 -1.95 -0.57 -8.46
N HIS A 451 -0.71 -0.50 -8.96
CA HIS A 451 -0.08 -1.67 -9.54
C HIS A 451 1.46 -1.61 -9.46
N ASP A 452 2.11 -2.74 -9.70
CA ASP A 452 3.58 -2.85 -9.66
C ASP A 452 4.17 -2.27 -8.36
N PHE A 453 3.47 -2.45 -7.24
CA PHE A 453 3.92 -2.03 -5.92
C PHE A 453 4.71 -3.15 -5.23
N ASN A 454 5.34 -2.86 -4.05
CA ASN A 454 6.15 -3.81 -3.29
C ASN A 454 7.41 -4.28 -4.03
N ARG A 455 8.06 -3.37 -4.74
CA ARG A 455 9.31 -3.69 -5.44
C ARG A 455 10.44 -4.09 -4.48
N LEU A 456 10.46 -3.50 -3.29
CA LEU A 456 11.52 -3.66 -2.30
C LEU A 456 11.07 -4.56 -1.15
N GLU A 457 10.00 -4.22 -0.44
CA GLU A 457 9.43 -5.00 0.65
C GLU A 457 8.15 -5.68 0.16
N LYS A 458 8.09 -7.01 0.23
CA LYS A 458 7.09 -7.77 -0.51
C LYS A 458 5.81 -8.02 0.27
N THR A 459 5.90 -8.60 1.48
CA THR A 459 4.71 -9.09 2.18
C THR A 459 4.15 -8.09 3.17
N TYR A 460 2.82 -8.13 3.36
CA TYR A 460 2.09 -7.22 4.26
C TYR A 460 2.31 -5.74 3.96
N ARG A 461 2.48 -5.40 2.68
CA ARG A 461 2.59 -4.03 2.17
C ARG A 461 1.50 -3.83 1.11
N PRO A 462 0.23 -3.60 1.51
CA PRO A 462 -0.90 -3.64 0.59
C PRO A 462 -0.91 -2.50 -0.42
N GLY A 463 -1.64 -2.73 -1.53
CA GLY A 463 -2.01 -1.63 -2.44
C GLY A 463 -2.82 -0.56 -1.72
N VAL A 464 -3.79 -0.96 -0.88
CA VAL A 464 -4.52 -0.06 0.02
C VAL A 464 -4.61 -0.68 1.41
N TRP A 465 -4.09 0.01 2.40
CA TRP A 465 -4.32 -0.30 3.80
C TRP A 465 -5.45 0.57 4.34
N VAL A 466 -6.49 -0.08 4.91
CA VAL A 466 -7.67 0.60 5.46
C VAL A 466 -7.74 0.35 6.95
N THR A 467 -7.76 1.41 7.75
CA THR A 467 -7.88 1.31 9.21
C THR A 467 -8.92 2.28 9.76
N GLY A 468 -9.14 2.28 11.07
CA GLY A 468 -10.06 3.19 11.73
C GLY A 468 -11.53 2.77 11.58
N VAL A 469 -12.40 3.69 11.19
CA VAL A 469 -13.85 3.43 11.14
C VAL A 469 -14.48 4.04 9.89
N GLY A 470 -15.33 3.27 9.19
CA GLY A 470 -16.22 3.79 8.15
C GLY A 470 -15.50 4.41 6.96
N ASN A 471 -14.38 3.84 6.55
CA ASN A 471 -13.64 4.27 5.36
C ASN A 471 -13.99 3.40 4.16
N HIS A 472 -13.74 3.89 2.94
CA HIS A 472 -14.27 3.33 1.71
C HIS A 472 -13.20 3.13 0.63
N VAL A 473 -13.22 1.98 -0.05
CA VAL A 473 -12.40 1.72 -1.25
C VAL A 473 -13.32 1.24 -2.36
N SER A 474 -13.37 1.99 -3.47
CA SER A 474 -14.30 1.68 -4.56
C SER A 474 -13.74 1.93 -5.95
N ASN A 475 -14.23 1.17 -6.91
CA ASN A 475 -13.89 1.31 -8.34
C ASN A 475 -12.39 1.32 -8.64
N CYS A 476 -11.59 0.77 -7.75
CA CYS A 476 -10.15 0.68 -7.97
C CYS A 476 -9.78 -0.56 -8.78
N GLU A 477 -8.71 -0.46 -9.56
CA GLU A 477 -8.02 -1.58 -10.16
C GLU A 477 -6.69 -1.78 -9.42
N ILE A 478 -6.54 -2.93 -8.72
CA ILE A 478 -5.37 -3.22 -7.87
C ILE A 478 -4.75 -4.52 -8.37
N TYR A 479 -3.50 -4.45 -8.85
CA TYR A 479 -2.94 -5.60 -9.54
C TYR A 479 -1.41 -5.61 -9.60
N ASN A 480 -0.88 -6.76 -10.07
CA ASN A 480 0.53 -7.03 -10.34
C ASN A 480 1.41 -6.77 -9.12
N ALA A 481 1.18 -7.54 -8.05
CA ALA A 481 1.94 -7.42 -6.83
C ALA A 481 2.27 -8.79 -6.20
N PRO A 482 3.41 -8.89 -5.50
CA PRO A 482 3.84 -10.14 -4.88
C PRO A 482 2.95 -10.60 -3.73
N SER A 483 2.16 -9.70 -3.13
CA SER A 483 1.37 -9.95 -1.93
C SER A 483 0.00 -9.25 -1.98
N VAL A 484 -0.57 -8.97 -0.82
CA VAL A 484 -1.93 -8.49 -0.57
C VAL A 484 -2.30 -7.20 -1.31
N GLY A 485 -3.52 -7.16 -1.87
CA GLY A 485 -4.09 -5.96 -2.50
C GLY A 485 -4.70 -4.99 -1.50
N ILE A 486 -5.61 -5.46 -0.65
CA ILE A 486 -6.28 -4.66 0.40
C ILE A 486 -6.08 -5.33 1.76
N PHE A 487 -5.54 -4.58 2.70
CA PHE A 487 -5.38 -5.01 4.09
C PHE A 487 -6.24 -4.15 5.00
N MET A 488 -7.08 -4.79 5.83
CA MET A 488 -8.08 -4.08 6.63
C MET A 488 -7.87 -4.26 8.13
N HIS A 489 -8.12 -3.19 8.87
CA HIS A 489 -8.29 -3.18 10.32
C HIS A 489 -9.38 -2.18 10.70
N GLY A 490 -10.03 -2.37 11.84
CA GLY A 490 -11.00 -1.43 12.36
C GLY A 490 -12.45 -1.86 12.13
N ASN A 491 -13.34 -0.92 11.86
CA ASN A 491 -14.77 -1.19 11.84
C ASN A 491 -15.51 -0.51 10.67
N ASN A 492 -16.57 -1.15 10.19
CA ASN A 492 -17.55 -0.56 9.28
C ASN A 492 -16.98 -0.09 7.92
N HIS A 493 -15.94 -0.74 7.41
CA HIS A 493 -15.41 -0.39 6.10
C HIS A 493 -16.28 -0.93 4.97
N LEU A 494 -16.33 -0.19 3.86
CA LEU A 494 -17.01 -0.57 2.63
C LEU A 494 -15.98 -0.74 1.51
N ILE A 495 -15.90 -1.97 0.97
CA ILE A 495 -15.03 -2.33 -0.15
C ILE A 495 -15.92 -2.80 -1.29
N GLU A 496 -16.07 -1.97 -2.33
CA GLU A 496 -17.01 -2.28 -3.39
C GLU A 496 -16.55 -1.85 -4.80
N TYR A 497 -17.06 -2.56 -5.80
CA TYR A 497 -16.78 -2.30 -7.21
C TYR A 497 -15.30 -2.30 -7.58
N ASN A 498 -14.42 -2.96 -6.82
CA ASN A 498 -13.00 -3.04 -7.15
C ASN A 498 -12.71 -4.25 -8.05
N ASN A 499 -11.73 -4.10 -8.94
CA ASN A 499 -11.11 -5.16 -9.70
C ASN A 499 -9.77 -5.51 -9.08
N LEU A 500 -9.65 -6.69 -8.47
CA LEU A 500 -8.43 -7.17 -7.82
C LEU A 500 -7.91 -8.39 -8.58
N HIS A 501 -6.70 -8.28 -9.15
CA HIS A 501 -6.16 -9.38 -9.94
C HIS A 501 -4.63 -9.41 -9.97
N HIS A 502 -4.09 -10.60 -10.29
CA HIS A 502 -2.63 -10.81 -10.32
C HIS A 502 -1.96 -10.29 -9.03
N LEU A 503 -2.54 -10.67 -7.89
CA LEU A 503 -2.04 -10.41 -6.55
C LEU A 503 -1.55 -11.71 -5.93
N ASP A 504 -0.76 -11.65 -4.85
CA ASP A 504 -0.16 -12.79 -4.17
C ASP A 504 0.71 -13.64 -5.10
N LEU A 505 1.40 -13.00 -6.07
CA LEU A 505 2.15 -13.69 -7.12
C LEU A 505 3.37 -14.44 -6.60
N ASP A 506 3.91 -14.04 -5.44
CA ASP A 506 5.16 -14.54 -4.86
C ASP A 506 4.95 -15.13 -3.45
N ALA A 507 3.89 -14.73 -2.76
CA ALA A 507 3.60 -15.13 -1.39
C ALA A 507 2.82 -16.45 -1.30
N ASP A 508 3.04 -17.19 -0.19
CA ASP A 508 2.22 -18.32 0.24
C ASP A 508 1.38 -17.89 1.45
N ASP A 509 0.25 -18.54 1.68
CA ASP A 509 -0.63 -18.28 2.81
C ASP A 509 -1.03 -16.80 2.94
N MET A 510 -1.47 -16.22 1.82
CA MET A 510 -1.82 -14.80 1.70
C MET A 510 -3.15 -14.62 0.97
N GLY A 511 -3.83 -13.51 1.20
CA GLY A 511 -5.10 -13.17 0.55
C GLY A 511 -5.09 -11.83 -0.16
N ALA A 512 -5.73 -11.75 -1.33
CA ALA A 512 -5.86 -10.49 -2.07
C ALA A 512 -6.58 -9.42 -1.25
N LEU A 513 -7.55 -9.80 -0.43
CA LEU A 513 -8.13 -9.03 0.66
C LEU A 513 -7.90 -9.79 1.96
N TYR A 514 -7.27 -9.15 2.93
CA TYR A 514 -6.85 -9.77 4.19
C TYR A 514 -7.29 -8.95 5.39
N PHE A 515 -7.81 -9.65 6.43
CA PHE A 515 -8.00 -9.06 7.76
C PHE A 515 -8.04 -10.16 8.83
N GLY A 516 -7.78 -9.81 10.09
CA GLY A 516 -7.89 -10.82 11.15
C GLY A 516 -7.24 -10.45 12.46
N ARG A 517 -7.28 -11.44 13.38
CA ARG A 517 -6.64 -11.43 14.69
C ARG A 517 -7.27 -10.46 15.71
N ASN A 518 -8.45 -9.91 15.41
CA ASN A 518 -9.13 -9.01 16.33
C ASN A 518 -10.66 -9.16 16.21
N PRO A 519 -11.33 -9.85 17.16
CA PRO A 519 -12.77 -10.07 17.10
C PRO A 519 -13.61 -8.79 17.26
N SER A 520 -13.02 -7.67 17.73
CA SER A 520 -13.71 -6.39 17.80
C SER A 520 -13.82 -5.66 16.45
N GLU A 521 -13.08 -6.10 15.45
CA GLU A 521 -13.11 -5.53 14.11
C GLU A 521 -14.25 -6.14 13.29
N GLN A 522 -15.38 -5.46 13.25
CA GLN A 522 -16.62 -5.94 12.65
C GLN A 522 -17.32 -4.88 11.80
N GLY A 523 -18.38 -5.31 11.12
CA GLY A 523 -19.26 -4.44 10.35
C GLY A 523 -18.77 -4.16 8.94
N HIS A 524 -17.78 -4.91 8.47
CA HIS A 524 -17.24 -4.73 7.12
C HIS A 524 -18.19 -5.27 6.05
N ILE A 525 -18.24 -4.59 4.92
CA ILE A 525 -18.99 -4.97 3.73
C ILE A 525 -18.04 -5.07 2.55
N VAL A 526 -18.00 -6.26 1.94
CA VAL A 526 -17.25 -6.55 0.72
C VAL A 526 -18.24 -6.99 -0.35
N ARG A 527 -18.52 -6.11 -1.33
CA ARG A 527 -19.55 -6.37 -2.33
C ARG A 527 -19.20 -5.84 -3.72
N TYR A 528 -19.75 -6.46 -4.76
CA TYR A 528 -19.59 -6.04 -6.16
C TYR A 528 -18.12 -5.96 -6.59
N ASN A 529 -17.20 -6.71 -5.94
CA ASN A 529 -15.83 -6.77 -6.38
C ASN A 529 -15.61 -7.95 -7.33
N TYR A 530 -14.62 -7.81 -8.19
CA TYR A 530 -14.16 -8.89 -9.06
C TYR A 530 -12.75 -9.29 -8.63
N PHE A 531 -12.62 -10.51 -8.10
CA PHE A 531 -11.35 -11.12 -7.74
C PHE A 531 -10.99 -12.14 -8.80
N HIS A 532 -9.86 -11.97 -9.50
CA HIS A 532 -9.49 -12.93 -10.51
C HIS A 532 -7.98 -13.11 -10.68
N HIS A 533 -7.58 -14.31 -11.09
CA HIS A 533 -6.16 -14.65 -11.29
C HIS A 533 -5.31 -14.28 -10.06
N ILE A 534 -5.78 -14.72 -8.89
CA ILE A 534 -5.08 -14.52 -7.63
C ILE A 534 -4.09 -15.66 -7.42
N GLY A 535 -2.86 -15.31 -6.97
CA GLY A 535 -1.81 -16.25 -6.66
C GLY A 535 -0.94 -16.65 -7.85
N GLY A 536 0.15 -17.32 -7.53
CA GLY A 536 1.10 -17.88 -8.47
C GLY A 536 1.22 -19.40 -8.25
N GLN A 537 2.29 -19.82 -7.55
CA GLN A 537 2.63 -21.25 -7.36
C GLN A 537 2.19 -21.82 -5.99
N HIS A 538 1.68 -20.97 -5.08
CA HIS A 538 1.47 -21.31 -3.67
C HIS A 538 -0.02 -21.26 -3.28
N LYS A 539 -0.32 -21.61 -2.01
CA LYS A 539 -1.67 -21.52 -1.48
C LYS A 539 -2.03 -20.06 -1.23
N THR A 540 -3.01 -19.56 -1.95
CA THR A 540 -3.48 -18.17 -1.88
C THR A 540 -4.99 -18.11 -1.82
N MET A 541 -5.52 -16.99 -1.33
CA MET A 541 -6.93 -16.75 -1.10
C MET A 541 -7.38 -15.44 -1.79
N ALA A 542 -8.65 -15.35 -2.17
CA ALA A 542 -9.19 -14.06 -2.58
C ALA A 542 -9.59 -13.21 -1.38
N VAL A 543 -10.41 -13.75 -0.46
CA VAL A 543 -10.77 -13.09 0.80
C VAL A 543 -10.32 -13.97 1.96
N TYR A 544 -9.45 -13.41 2.80
CA TYR A 544 -8.84 -14.12 3.91
C TYR A 544 -9.27 -13.53 5.27
N HIS A 545 -10.15 -14.25 5.96
CA HIS A 545 -10.50 -13.98 7.37
C HIS A 545 -9.56 -14.79 8.25
N ASP A 546 -8.46 -14.18 8.69
CA ASP A 546 -7.43 -14.87 9.46
C ASP A 546 -7.74 -14.87 10.95
N ASP A 547 -7.19 -15.85 11.68
CA ASP A 547 -7.19 -16.02 13.13
C ASP A 547 -8.41 -15.43 13.88
N GLY A 548 -9.58 -16.05 13.68
CA GLY A 548 -10.77 -15.68 14.41
C GLY A 548 -11.46 -14.38 13.98
N ALA A 549 -11.19 -13.89 12.79
CA ALA A 549 -11.83 -12.71 12.20
C ALA A 549 -13.36 -12.84 12.14
N CYS A 550 -14.08 -11.79 12.51
CA CYS A 550 -15.53 -11.80 12.70
C CYS A 550 -16.25 -10.69 11.93
N GLY A 551 -17.51 -10.95 11.56
CA GLY A 551 -18.48 -9.90 11.21
C GLY A 551 -18.23 -9.19 9.88
N MET A 552 -17.71 -9.88 8.87
CA MET A 552 -17.60 -9.37 7.50
C MET A 552 -18.68 -10.00 6.62
N GLN A 553 -19.45 -9.15 5.94
CA GLN A 553 -20.43 -9.57 4.94
C GLN A 553 -19.81 -9.58 3.54
N VAL A 554 -19.79 -10.74 2.89
CA VAL A 554 -19.23 -10.92 1.54
C VAL A 554 -20.36 -11.28 0.58
N TYR A 555 -20.79 -10.33 -0.26
CA TYR A 555 -21.92 -10.59 -1.12
C TYR A 555 -21.86 -9.88 -2.48
N LYS A 556 -22.46 -10.51 -3.51
CA LYS A 556 -22.51 -9.99 -4.87
C LYS A 556 -21.12 -9.72 -5.46
N ASN A 557 -20.13 -10.56 -5.12
CA ASN A 557 -18.81 -10.53 -5.72
C ASN A 557 -18.68 -11.63 -6.78
N VAL A 558 -17.73 -11.46 -7.69
CA VAL A 558 -17.31 -12.47 -8.65
C VAL A 558 -15.91 -12.95 -8.31
N PHE A 559 -15.73 -14.27 -8.19
CA PHE A 559 -14.47 -14.94 -7.91
C PHE A 559 -14.14 -15.87 -9.08
N TYR A 560 -13.16 -15.51 -9.91
CA TYR A 560 -12.73 -16.28 -11.06
C TYR A 560 -11.27 -16.63 -10.99
N LYS A 561 -10.93 -17.92 -10.93
CA LYS A 561 -9.53 -18.35 -10.68
C LYS A 561 -8.94 -17.57 -9.50
N ALA A 562 -9.70 -17.47 -8.44
CA ALA A 562 -9.49 -16.55 -7.34
C ALA A 562 -8.67 -17.21 -6.20
N GLY A 563 -7.46 -17.63 -6.53
CA GLY A 563 -6.57 -18.32 -5.61
C GLY A 563 -6.87 -19.83 -5.50
N THR A 564 -6.21 -20.48 -4.56
CA THR A 564 -6.51 -21.86 -4.18
C THR A 564 -7.89 -21.96 -3.51
N VAL A 565 -8.21 -20.95 -2.70
CA VAL A 565 -9.47 -20.82 -1.96
C VAL A 565 -10.04 -19.42 -2.17
N ALA A 566 -11.30 -19.32 -2.61
CA ALA A 566 -11.91 -18.00 -2.81
C ALA A 566 -12.21 -17.30 -1.47
N GLY A 567 -12.86 -17.96 -0.52
CA GLY A 567 -13.15 -17.42 0.81
C GLY A 567 -12.56 -18.28 1.92
N PHE A 568 -11.60 -17.75 2.68
CA PHE A 568 -10.94 -18.48 3.76
C PHE A 568 -11.41 -17.95 5.12
N ILE A 569 -11.90 -18.83 6.02
CA ILE A 569 -12.36 -18.49 7.37
C ILE A 569 -11.54 -19.29 8.39
N GLY A 570 -10.55 -18.63 8.98
CA GLY A 570 -9.66 -19.20 10.00
C GLY A 570 -10.24 -19.10 11.40
N GLY A 571 -11.18 -20.01 11.77
CA GLY A 571 -11.74 -20.08 13.12
C GLY A 571 -12.73 -18.96 13.50
N GLY A 572 -13.07 -18.05 12.57
CA GLY A 572 -13.92 -16.89 12.81
C GLY A 572 -15.43 -17.21 12.83
N ARG A 573 -16.24 -16.17 13.04
CA ARG A 573 -17.70 -16.26 13.11
C ARG A 573 -18.39 -15.06 12.48
N ASP A 574 -19.68 -15.22 12.15
CA ASP A 574 -20.52 -14.14 11.62
C ASP A 574 -20.03 -13.60 10.27
N ASN A 575 -19.49 -14.48 9.42
CA ASN A 575 -18.97 -14.15 8.09
C ASN A 575 -19.83 -14.81 6.99
N PRO A 576 -21.01 -14.26 6.64
CA PRO A 576 -21.85 -14.81 5.59
C PRO A 576 -21.34 -14.49 4.19
N TYR A 577 -21.46 -15.48 3.29
CA TYR A 577 -21.22 -15.34 1.85
C TYR A 577 -22.55 -15.53 1.12
N THR A 578 -23.07 -14.49 0.47
CA THR A 578 -24.41 -14.51 -0.15
C THR A 578 -24.42 -13.88 -1.53
N ASN A 579 -25.11 -14.50 -2.47
CA ASN A 579 -25.28 -13.98 -3.83
C ASN A 579 -23.96 -13.71 -4.56
N ASN A 580 -22.93 -14.53 -4.32
CA ASN A 580 -21.65 -14.44 -5.05
C ASN A 580 -21.62 -15.43 -6.21
N ILE A 581 -20.72 -15.20 -7.16
CA ILE A 581 -20.40 -16.11 -8.25
C ILE A 581 -18.97 -16.61 -8.06
N PHE A 582 -18.80 -17.94 -7.99
CA PHE A 582 -17.49 -18.60 -7.89
C PHE A 582 -17.27 -19.42 -9.17
N ILE A 583 -16.12 -19.21 -9.84
CA ILE A 583 -15.83 -19.80 -11.15
C ILE A 583 -14.40 -20.32 -11.18
N ASP A 584 -14.18 -21.55 -11.67
CA ASP A 584 -12.87 -22.13 -11.95
C ASP A 584 -11.88 -22.04 -10.77
N THR A 585 -12.33 -22.13 -9.54
CA THR A 585 -11.49 -22.11 -8.33
C THR A 585 -11.46 -23.49 -7.69
N LYS A 586 -10.34 -23.88 -7.09
CA LYS A 586 -10.22 -25.21 -6.48
C LYS A 586 -11.21 -25.39 -5.33
N PHE A 587 -11.26 -24.43 -4.40
CA PHE A 587 -12.21 -24.42 -3.29
C PHE A 587 -13.00 -23.11 -3.27
N ALA A 588 -14.33 -23.18 -3.18
CA ALA A 588 -15.14 -21.98 -2.98
C ALA A 588 -14.88 -21.40 -1.58
N ALA A 589 -14.68 -22.25 -0.59
CA ALA A 589 -14.46 -21.83 0.80
C ALA A 589 -13.44 -22.71 1.51
N HIS A 590 -12.90 -22.17 2.62
CA HIS A 590 -12.20 -22.93 3.66
C HIS A 590 -12.74 -22.49 5.02
N ILE A 591 -12.85 -23.43 5.94
CA ILE A 591 -13.08 -23.12 7.36
C ILE A 591 -12.32 -24.10 8.23
N ASP A 592 -11.74 -23.60 9.29
CA ASP A 592 -11.11 -24.43 10.32
C ASP A 592 -11.52 -24.01 11.73
N ASP A 593 -11.17 -24.83 12.70
CA ASP A 593 -11.44 -24.62 14.12
C ASP A 593 -10.14 -24.32 14.90
N ARG A 594 -9.21 -23.61 14.29
CA ARG A 594 -7.87 -23.30 14.85
C ARG A 594 -7.90 -22.78 16.28
N LEU A 595 -8.98 -22.10 16.67
CA LEU A 595 -9.14 -21.60 18.04
C LEU A 595 -9.45 -22.72 19.07
N LYS A 596 -9.73 -23.94 18.62
CA LYS A 596 -9.80 -25.13 19.49
C LYS A 596 -8.46 -25.84 19.63
N ASN A 597 -7.52 -25.56 18.75
CA ASN A 597 -6.22 -26.25 18.68
C ASN A 597 -5.03 -25.28 18.68
N TRP A 598 -4.27 -25.17 17.62
CA TRP A 598 -2.97 -24.47 17.58
C TRP A 598 -3.03 -22.97 17.91
N ALA A 599 -4.13 -22.29 17.62
CA ALA A 599 -4.32 -20.87 17.92
C ALA A 599 -5.06 -20.64 19.25
N ARG A 600 -5.31 -21.69 20.05
CA ARG A 600 -6.11 -21.63 21.29
C ARG A 600 -5.62 -20.56 22.28
N ALA A 601 -4.31 -20.31 22.33
CA ALA A 601 -3.70 -19.37 23.25
C ALA A 601 -4.20 -17.92 23.10
N VAL A 602 -4.76 -17.53 21.96
CA VAL A 602 -5.35 -16.18 21.79
C VAL A 602 -6.60 -15.97 22.66
N LEU A 603 -7.25 -17.08 23.09
CA LEU A 603 -8.44 -17.10 23.95
C LEU A 603 -8.14 -17.27 25.43
N ASP A 604 -6.88 -17.41 25.82
CA ASP A 604 -6.51 -17.55 27.25
C ASP A 604 -6.88 -16.30 28.02
N LYS A 605 -6.98 -16.45 29.34
CA LYS A 605 -7.16 -15.32 30.24
C LYS A 605 -6.00 -14.34 30.05
N ASP A 606 -6.31 -13.08 29.91
CA ASP A 606 -5.36 -12.00 29.57
C ASP A 606 -4.68 -12.20 28.18
N GLY A 607 -5.22 -13.11 27.36
CA GLY A 607 -4.74 -13.38 26.02
C GLY A 607 -5.10 -12.28 25.00
N LEU A 608 -4.59 -12.44 23.78
CA LEU A 608 -4.68 -11.41 22.75
C LEU A 608 -6.11 -10.92 22.49
N PHE A 609 -7.11 -11.83 22.43
CA PHE A 609 -8.48 -11.45 22.10
C PHE A 609 -9.15 -10.70 23.24
N GLN A 610 -8.88 -11.10 24.50
CA GLN A 610 -9.40 -10.38 25.65
C GLN A 610 -8.86 -8.94 25.67
N GLN A 611 -7.55 -8.77 25.52
CA GLN A 611 -6.92 -7.45 25.47
C GLN A 611 -7.56 -6.56 24.40
N ARG A 612 -7.73 -7.07 23.16
CA ARG A 612 -8.30 -6.30 22.05
C ARG A 612 -9.78 -5.97 22.19
N LEU A 613 -10.56 -6.85 22.80
CA LEU A 613 -11.96 -6.61 23.11
C LEU A 613 -12.11 -5.55 24.22
N GLU A 614 -11.32 -5.65 25.27
CA GLU A 614 -11.36 -4.71 26.41
C GLU A 614 -10.93 -3.29 25.99
N LEU A 615 -9.95 -3.18 25.10
CA LEU A 615 -9.49 -1.89 24.57
C LEU A 615 -10.63 -1.05 23.93
N VAL A 616 -11.67 -1.67 23.37
CA VAL A 616 -12.82 -0.96 22.78
C VAL A 616 -14.06 -0.97 23.66
N ASN A 617 -13.98 -1.49 24.90
CA ASN A 617 -15.14 -1.68 25.76
C ASN A 617 -16.27 -2.45 25.06
N TYR A 618 -15.94 -3.57 24.40
CA TYR A 618 -16.79 -4.32 23.47
C TYR A 618 -18.22 -4.64 23.98
N ASN A 619 -18.42 -4.79 25.30
CA ASN A 619 -19.68 -5.12 25.94
C ASN A 619 -20.50 -3.89 26.39
N LYS A 620 -20.07 -2.67 26.02
CA LYS A 620 -20.76 -1.41 26.29
C LYS A 620 -21.09 -0.68 24.98
N PRO A 621 -22.06 0.27 24.98
CA PRO A 621 -22.26 1.15 23.84
C PRO A 621 -20.97 1.92 23.47
N PRO A 622 -20.70 2.12 22.19
CA PRO A 622 -21.53 1.80 21.04
C PRO A 622 -21.44 0.34 20.55
N TYR A 623 -20.41 -0.42 20.93
CA TYR A 623 -20.17 -1.79 20.43
C TYR A 623 -21.32 -2.76 20.76
N SER A 624 -21.80 -2.79 22.00
CA SER A 624 -22.88 -3.70 22.41
C SER A 624 -24.21 -3.42 21.70
N VAL A 625 -24.40 -2.20 21.20
CA VAL A 625 -25.59 -1.82 20.41
C VAL A 625 -25.40 -2.21 18.95
N GLN A 626 -24.26 -1.88 18.36
CA GLN A 626 -24.01 -2.11 16.94
C GLN A 626 -23.68 -3.57 16.64
N TYR A 627 -22.98 -4.26 17.54
CA TYR A 627 -22.56 -5.66 17.41
C TYR A 627 -23.03 -6.49 18.61
N PRO A 628 -24.33 -6.74 18.76
CA PRO A 628 -24.89 -7.34 19.99
C PRO A 628 -24.36 -8.75 20.29
N MET A 629 -23.93 -9.52 19.27
CA MET A 629 -23.33 -10.83 19.48
C MET A 629 -21.90 -10.72 20.01
N LEU A 630 -21.19 -9.65 19.71
CA LEU A 630 -19.86 -9.39 20.26
C LEU A 630 -19.91 -9.14 21.77
N ALA A 631 -20.94 -8.47 22.27
CA ALA A 631 -21.11 -8.24 23.70
C ALA A 631 -21.18 -9.54 24.52
N LYS A 632 -21.57 -10.65 23.87
CA LYS A 632 -21.67 -12.00 24.48
C LYS A 632 -20.55 -12.93 24.00
N TYR A 633 -19.45 -12.41 23.50
CA TYR A 633 -18.40 -13.19 22.81
C TYR A 633 -17.90 -14.36 23.64
N TRP A 634 -17.62 -14.15 24.93
CA TRP A 634 -17.10 -15.19 25.84
C TRP A 634 -18.16 -16.20 26.27
N GLU A 635 -19.44 -15.81 26.31
CA GLU A 635 -20.56 -16.67 26.63
C GLU A 635 -20.98 -17.56 25.47
N ASP A 636 -20.61 -17.19 24.25
CA ASP A 636 -21.02 -17.86 23.01
C ASP A 636 -19.95 -18.83 22.49
N ASP A 637 -19.22 -19.51 23.37
CA ASP A 637 -18.18 -20.48 23.01
C ASP A 637 -17.20 -19.92 21.95
N PRO A 638 -16.26 -19.05 22.35
CA PRO A 638 -15.40 -18.29 21.42
C PRO A 638 -14.48 -19.16 20.56
N ALA A 639 -14.20 -20.40 20.96
CA ALA A 639 -13.34 -21.31 20.22
C ALA A 639 -14.02 -21.94 18.99
N THR A 640 -15.37 -21.95 18.96
CA THR A 640 -16.11 -22.61 17.88
C THR A 640 -16.48 -21.63 16.77
N PRO A 641 -16.16 -21.90 15.51
CA PRO A 641 -16.66 -21.15 14.36
C PRO A 641 -18.19 -21.23 14.31
N LYS A 642 -18.89 -20.09 14.21
CA LYS A 642 -20.35 -20.04 14.23
C LYS A 642 -20.90 -19.03 13.25
N ARG A 643 -22.13 -19.30 12.76
CA ARG A 643 -22.92 -18.39 11.94
C ARG A 643 -22.18 -17.92 10.67
N ASN A 644 -21.23 -18.74 10.19
CA ASN A 644 -20.69 -18.60 8.85
C ASN A 644 -21.61 -19.36 7.90
N THR A 645 -22.09 -18.72 6.84
CA THR A 645 -23.06 -19.34 5.94
C THR A 645 -22.73 -19.09 4.48
N PHE A 646 -23.03 -20.07 3.64
CA PHE A 646 -23.02 -19.94 2.19
C PHE A 646 -24.46 -20.10 1.67
N SER A 647 -25.05 -19.03 1.13
CA SER A 647 -26.43 -19.03 0.63
C SER A 647 -26.55 -18.23 -0.66
N LYS A 648 -27.44 -18.67 -1.55
CA LYS A 648 -27.72 -18.00 -2.83
C LYS A 648 -26.47 -17.71 -3.67
N ASN A 649 -25.46 -18.57 -3.60
CA ASN A 649 -24.25 -18.44 -4.41
C ASN A 649 -24.35 -19.34 -5.66
N LEU A 650 -23.78 -18.88 -6.75
CA LEU A 650 -23.55 -19.65 -7.96
C LEU A 650 -22.12 -20.21 -7.94
N LEU A 651 -21.98 -21.54 -8.08
CA LEU A 651 -20.69 -22.22 -8.12
C LEU A 651 -20.55 -22.90 -9.50
N VAL A 652 -19.58 -22.46 -10.29
CA VAL A 652 -19.35 -22.96 -11.65
C VAL A 652 -17.97 -23.60 -11.73
N ASN A 653 -17.92 -24.86 -12.09
CA ASN A 653 -16.68 -25.63 -12.25
C ASN A 653 -15.75 -25.55 -11.00
N ILE A 654 -16.35 -25.66 -9.82
CA ILE A 654 -15.62 -25.70 -8.54
C ILE A 654 -15.23 -27.14 -8.23
N LYS A 655 -13.96 -27.42 -7.93
CA LYS A 655 -13.51 -28.78 -7.65
C LYS A 655 -14.09 -29.35 -6.35
N GLN A 656 -14.16 -28.52 -5.31
CA GLN A 656 -14.77 -28.85 -4.03
C GLN A 656 -15.40 -27.61 -3.40
N ARG A 657 -16.55 -27.77 -2.77
CA ARG A 657 -17.25 -26.66 -2.10
C ARG A 657 -16.39 -26.05 -0.98
N ALA A 658 -15.82 -26.90 -0.14
CA ALA A 658 -15.04 -26.45 1.00
C ALA A 658 -13.83 -27.34 1.26
N GLU A 659 -12.78 -26.74 1.83
CA GLU A 659 -11.61 -27.38 2.44
C GLU A 659 -11.71 -27.24 3.97
N GLY A 660 -11.08 -28.14 4.72
CA GLY A 660 -11.05 -28.12 6.20
C GLY A 660 -12.29 -28.70 6.85
N HIS A 661 -12.77 -28.08 7.91
CA HIS A 661 -13.89 -28.57 8.73
C HIS A 661 -15.24 -28.06 8.18
N ALA A 662 -15.68 -28.62 7.06
CA ALA A 662 -16.87 -28.16 6.31
C ALA A 662 -18.16 -28.18 7.17
N GLU A 663 -18.22 -28.96 8.24
CA GLU A 663 -19.35 -29.00 9.18
C GLU A 663 -19.61 -27.66 9.88
N TRP A 664 -18.60 -26.78 9.96
CA TRP A 664 -18.72 -25.42 10.51
C TRP A 664 -19.17 -24.37 9.50
N LEU A 665 -19.36 -24.77 8.24
CA LEU A 665 -19.76 -23.86 7.16
C LEU A 665 -20.92 -24.46 6.37
N PRO A 666 -22.15 -24.32 6.83
CA PRO A 666 -23.30 -24.88 6.13
C PRO A 666 -23.49 -24.20 4.77
N PHE A 667 -23.41 -24.99 3.71
CA PHE A 667 -23.88 -24.61 2.39
C PHE A 667 -25.39 -24.83 2.34
N LEU A 668 -26.14 -23.75 2.31
CA LEU A 668 -27.60 -23.83 2.32
C LEU A 668 -28.13 -24.37 0.97
N ALA A 669 -29.31 -24.90 0.97
CA ALA A 669 -29.92 -25.58 -0.20
C ALA A 669 -30.22 -24.63 -1.39
N ASP A 670 -30.18 -23.32 -1.15
CA ASP A 670 -30.42 -22.28 -2.14
C ASP A 670 -29.17 -21.86 -2.95
N ASN A 671 -28.02 -22.54 -2.77
CA ASN A 671 -26.89 -22.42 -3.68
C ASN A 671 -27.12 -23.28 -4.93
N TYR A 672 -26.58 -22.85 -6.09
CA TYR A 672 -26.60 -23.62 -7.31
C TYR A 672 -25.17 -23.93 -7.79
N GLU A 673 -24.94 -25.23 -8.07
CA GLU A 673 -23.63 -25.73 -8.54
C GLU A 673 -23.79 -26.39 -9.90
N THR A 674 -22.90 -26.06 -10.82
CA THR A 674 -22.87 -26.62 -12.17
C THR A 674 -21.43 -26.71 -12.70
N ASN A 675 -21.19 -27.67 -13.61
CA ASN A 675 -19.91 -27.78 -14.33
C ASN A 675 -20.03 -27.29 -15.79
N THR A 676 -21.15 -26.68 -16.14
CA THR A 676 -21.41 -26.10 -17.45
C THR A 676 -21.74 -24.62 -17.31
N ASP A 677 -21.59 -23.87 -18.41
CA ASP A 677 -22.00 -22.47 -18.46
C ASP A 677 -23.47 -22.30 -18.07
N PRO A 678 -23.79 -21.60 -16.98
CA PRO A 678 -25.17 -21.38 -16.52
C PRO A 678 -25.91 -20.30 -17.32
N GLY A 679 -25.35 -19.80 -18.39
CA GLY A 679 -25.90 -18.75 -19.24
C GLY A 679 -25.23 -17.38 -18.96
N PHE A 680 -23.93 -17.34 -18.92
CA PHE A 680 -23.18 -16.09 -18.94
C PHE A 680 -23.27 -15.39 -20.31
N VAL A 681 -23.00 -14.11 -20.37
CA VAL A 681 -22.99 -13.34 -21.63
C VAL A 681 -21.83 -13.77 -22.51
N ASP A 682 -20.62 -13.94 -21.95
CA ASP A 682 -19.46 -14.43 -22.67
C ASP A 682 -18.45 -15.06 -21.69
N TYR A 683 -18.66 -16.34 -21.41
CA TYR A 683 -17.81 -17.09 -20.48
C TYR A 683 -16.33 -17.12 -20.88
N GLU A 684 -16.09 -17.34 -22.19
CA GLU A 684 -14.72 -17.50 -22.72
C GLU A 684 -13.88 -16.23 -22.60
N ASN A 685 -14.50 -15.05 -22.70
CA ASN A 685 -13.84 -13.77 -22.56
C ASN A 685 -14.00 -13.13 -21.17
N GLY A 686 -14.55 -13.87 -20.18
CA GLY A 686 -14.65 -13.42 -18.80
C GLY A 686 -15.77 -12.42 -18.52
N ASP A 687 -16.78 -12.34 -19.39
CA ASP A 687 -18.00 -11.58 -19.12
C ASP A 687 -19.02 -12.47 -18.40
N PHE A 688 -18.91 -12.49 -17.09
CA PHE A 688 -19.74 -13.31 -16.21
C PHE A 688 -21.08 -12.67 -15.83
N ARG A 689 -21.51 -11.65 -16.56
CA ARG A 689 -22.90 -11.18 -16.45
C ARG A 689 -23.85 -12.29 -16.87
N LEU A 690 -24.89 -12.50 -16.09
CA LEU A 690 -25.90 -13.51 -16.43
C LEU A 690 -26.85 -12.97 -17.50
N SER A 691 -27.07 -13.75 -18.56
CA SER A 691 -28.04 -13.44 -19.58
C SER A 691 -29.47 -13.47 -19.01
N LYS A 692 -30.40 -12.81 -19.67
CA LYS A 692 -31.83 -12.83 -19.25
C LYS A 692 -32.45 -14.23 -19.21
N THR A 693 -31.89 -15.15 -19.98
CA THR A 693 -32.35 -16.55 -20.11
C THR A 693 -31.57 -17.52 -19.23
N SER A 694 -30.62 -17.03 -18.44
CA SER A 694 -29.84 -17.87 -17.54
C SER A 694 -30.74 -18.66 -16.60
N GLU A 695 -30.42 -19.94 -16.43
CA GLU A 695 -31.14 -20.82 -15.51
C GLU A 695 -30.95 -20.45 -14.04
N VAL A 696 -29.93 -19.66 -13.72
CA VAL A 696 -29.63 -19.18 -12.36
C VAL A 696 -30.84 -18.47 -11.75
N TRP A 697 -31.59 -17.70 -12.54
CA TRP A 697 -32.77 -16.96 -12.07
C TRP A 697 -33.86 -17.88 -11.52
N LYS A 698 -33.94 -19.10 -12.07
CA LYS A 698 -34.86 -20.12 -11.62
C LYS A 698 -34.28 -21.01 -10.51
N LYS A 699 -32.97 -21.29 -10.59
CA LYS A 699 -32.26 -22.19 -9.64
C LYS A 699 -31.99 -21.54 -8.31
N ILE A 700 -31.74 -20.21 -8.28
CA ILE A 700 -31.50 -19.41 -7.07
C ILE A 700 -32.59 -18.33 -6.97
N PRO A 701 -33.75 -18.61 -6.38
CA PRO A 701 -34.79 -17.59 -6.21
C PRO A 701 -34.29 -16.38 -5.43
N GLY A 702 -34.43 -15.18 -6.03
CA GLY A 702 -33.97 -13.93 -5.45
C GLY A 702 -32.46 -13.68 -5.61
N PHE A 703 -31.78 -14.39 -6.55
CA PHE A 703 -30.44 -14.00 -6.98
C PHE A 703 -30.51 -12.63 -7.66
N GLU A 704 -29.60 -11.74 -7.31
CA GLU A 704 -29.52 -10.41 -7.88
C GLU A 704 -28.34 -10.29 -8.84
N ALA A 705 -28.56 -9.63 -9.97
CA ALA A 705 -27.51 -9.41 -10.96
C ALA A 705 -26.33 -8.60 -10.39
N ILE A 706 -25.12 -8.98 -10.78
CA ILE A 706 -23.89 -8.26 -10.43
C ILE A 706 -23.53 -7.36 -11.62
N PRO A 707 -23.49 -6.03 -11.44
CA PRO A 707 -23.22 -5.07 -12.52
C PRO A 707 -21.72 -4.99 -12.83
N MET A 708 -21.19 -6.00 -13.54
CA MET A 708 -19.75 -6.11 -13.82
C MET A 708 -19.19 -4.91 -14.59
N GLU A 709 -20.01 -4.26 -15.40
CA GLU A 709 -19.64 -3.05 -16.15
C GLU A 709 -19.32 -1.84 -15.26
N LYS A 710 -19.67 -1.90 -13.98
CA LYS A 710 -19.36 -0.86 -12.99
C LYS A 710 -18.14 -1.20 -12.13
N ILE A 711 -17.60 -2.40 -12.27
CA ILE A 711 -16.49 -2.88 -11.45
C ILE A 711 -15.16 -2.42 -12.05
N GLY A 712 -14.23 -2.05 -11.17
CA GLY A 712 -12.89 -1.61 -11.52
C GLY A 712 -12.81 -0.15 -11.94
N TYR A 713 -11.65 0.23 -12.42
CA TYR A 713 -11.35 1.59 -12.86
C TYR A 713 -12.26 2.02 -14.01
N GLN A 714 -12.94 3.15 -13.83
CA GLN A 714 -13.82 3.76 -14.83
C GLN A 714 -13.11 4.96 -15.45
N LYS A 715 -12.75 4.87 -16.72
CA LYS A 715 -12.15 6.02 -17.42
C LYS A 715 -13.15 7.18 -17.45
N ARG A 716 -12.87 8.23 -16.71
CA ARG A 716 -13.68 9.44 -16.72
C ARG A 716 -13.23 10.37 -17.86
N PRO A 717 -14.13 11.10 -18.51
CA PRO A 717 -13.81 11.97 -19.66
C PRO A 717 -12.89 13.15 -19.33
#